data_7a22c7198dcb9eebc3d9cb6be0be8e56
#
_entry.id   7a22c7198dcb9eebc3d9cb6be0be8e56
#
_cell.length_a   1.000
_cell.length_b   1.000
_cell.length_c   1.000
_cell.angle_alpha   90.00
_cell.angle_beta   90.00
_cell.angle_gamma   90.00
#
_symmetry.space_group_name_H-M   'P 1'
#
loop_
_entity.id
_entity.type
_entity.pdbx_description
1 polymer ?
#
loop_
_entity_poly.entity_id
_entity_poly.type
_entity_poly.pdbx_seq_one_letter_code
_entity_poly.pdbx_strand_id
1 'polypeptide(L)'
;RYNRELKSIEKVHDSKRVDLVTEEERVYNADRSAWTYLKNNDIFYQSSTTSEPLRITRTTARESNPHFSFHGQKIAYVLEDNLYAWAIDQGNTTQLTAFVKSAPPADTRKDSRQESWLKKDQLNEFDILNERKLKRDMQDSANKLQQKSQEIKPVYLDDKVISGIQCSPDGRFITYRLTKINRSKSTIVPSYVTESGFTEDLPARTKVGTPGSLQELMCLDKLRDTQYIISVKQLSGIKEIPAFINDYPQLFKSYTKDSADRLVTYTLLSYSPAGTHAAIDIRSQDNKDRWICLVDLPTGILKILDRQHDDAWIGGPGVGGGFGGGNSGWLNEDEYWFQSEETGYSQVYKINVVNGNKKALTRGKYEVQRTSLSVNKLHFYLSTNETHPGEQQYFKMPVSGGPVVRLTPMTGAHTVALSPDETQLAYLYSYSNKPWELYLQENKEGAVPVKITDKAMTAEFSSYPWRDPELITFHARDSAVVYARIYKPTKKLNNKAAVIFVHGAGYLQNAHRWWSSYFREFMFHNLLTDQGYTVLDMDYRGSAGYGRDWRTGIYRFMGGKDLTDHVDAAKYLAEHHGVNPKKIGIYGGSYGGFITLMGLFTAPYVFAAGAALRPVTDWAQYNHGYTSNILNEPFTDSIAYRKSSPYYYADGLKKPLLICHGMIDVNVHYQDAVKLAQRLIELRKENWELASYPMEDHGFVEPTSWMDEYKRILKLFDRWLK
;
A
#
# COMPACT_ATOMS: atom_id res chain seq x y z
N ARG A 1 -8.02 -14.03 -23.94
CA ARG A 1 -7.30 -13.41 -25.04
C ARG A 1 -8.30 -12.94 -26.09
N TYR A 2 -8.13 -11.71 -26.60
CA TYR A 2 -8.93 -11.17 -27.70
C TYR A 2 -8.05 -11.04 -28.95
N ASN A 3 -8.50 -11.66 -30.04
CA ASN A 3 -7.86 -11.50 -31.34
C ASN A 3 -8.55 -10.34 -32.09
N ARG A 4 -7.82 -9.26 -32.37
CA ARG A 4 -8.35 -8.04 -33.01
C ARG A 4 -8.76 -8.25 -34.49
N GLU A 5 -8.02 -9.09 -35.22
CA GLU A 5 -8.30 -9.39 -36.62
C GLU A 5 -9.54 -10.26 -36.79
N LEU A 6 -9.60 -11.34 -35.98
CA LEU A 6 -10.72 -12.28 -36.03
C LEU A 6 -11.92 -11.86 -35.18
N LYS A 7 -11.81 -10.78 -34.42
CA LYS A 7 -12.82 -10.30 -33.43
C LYS A 7 -13.33 -11.42 -32.52
N SER A 8 -12.46 -12.34 -32.15
CA SER A 8 -12.80 -13.53 -31.37
C SER A 8 -12.18 -13.50 -29.98
N ILE A 9 -12.92 -14.05 -29.00
CA ILE A 9 -12.48 -14.18 -27.62
C ILE A 9 -12.16 -15.64 -27.35
N GLU A 10 -10.98 -15.91 -26.84
CA GLU A 10 -10.54 -17.23 -26.41
C GLU A 10 -10.23 -17.22 -24.91
N LYS A 11 -10.76 -18.20 -24.17
CA LYS A 11 -10.37 -18.41 -22.77
C LYS A 11 -8.96 -18.99 -22.74
N VAL A 12 -8.03 -18.27 -22.15
CA VAL A 12 -6.66 -18.80 -21.91
C VAL A 12 -6.73 -19.78 -20.76
N HIS A 13 -6.31 -21.03 -20.98
CA HIS A 13 -6.23 -22.04 -19.92
C HIS A 13 -5.23 -21.59 -18.85
N ASP A 14 -5.51 -21.90 -17.57
CA ASP A 14 -4.68 -21.42 -16.46
C ASP A 14 -3.23 -21.88 -16.56
N SER A 15 -2.96 -23.08 -17.07
CA SER A 15 -1.59 -23.54 -17.35
C SER A 15 -0.82 -22.69 -18.36
N LYS A 16 -1.52 -22.03 -19.30
CA LYS A 16 -0.90 -21.13 -20.29
C LYS A 16 -0.80 -19.69 -19.79
N ARG A 17 -1.54 -19.31 -18.74
CA ARG A 17 -1.45 -17.96 -18.14
C ARG A 17 -0.10 -17.72 -17.49
N VAL A 18 0.51 -18.76 -16.92
CA VAL A 18 1.85 -18.72 -16.32
C VAL A 18 2.94 -18.40 -17.37
N ASP A 19 2.63 -18.63 -18.65
CA ASP A 19 3.57 -18.35 -19.76
C ASP A 19 3.48 -16.94 -20.32
N LEU A 20 2.45 -16.17 -19.94
CA LEU A 20 2.26 -14.80 -20.41
C LEU A 20 3.13 -13.84 -19.59
N VAL A 21 3.95 -13.06 -20.29
CA VAL A 21 4.70 -11.95 -19.69
C VAL A 21 4.01 -10.67 -20.08
N THR A 22 3.55 -9.91 -19.09
CA THR A 22 2.89 -8.63 -19.29
C THR A 22 3.88 -7.53 -19.63
N GLU A 23 3.41 -6.42 -20.18
CA GLU A 23 4.26 -5.26 -20.47
C GLU A 23 4.89 -4.67 -19.20
N GLU A 24 4.17 -4.71 -18.08
CA GLU A 24 4.61 -4.21 -16.78
C GLU A 24 5.76 -5.04 -16.17
N GLU A 25 5.88 -6.30 -16.56
CA GLU A 25 6.95 -7.20 -16.09
C GLU A 25 8.25 -7.02 -16.87
N ARG A 26 8.23 -6.29 -18.00
CA ARG A 26 9.39 -6.06 -18.84
C ARG A 26 10.18 -4.85 -18.39
N VAL A 27 11.48 -5.04 -18.23
CA VAL A 27 12.43 -3.96 -17.98
C VAL A 27 13.21 -3.70 -19.26
N TYR A 28 13.00 -2.53 -19.85
CA TYR A 28 13.60 -2.16 -21.13
C TYR A 28 14.96 -1.50 -20.95
N ASN A 29 15.81 -1.63 -21.99
CA ASN A 29 16.98 -0.79 -22.16
C ASN A 29 16.57 0.65 -22.57
N ALA A 30 17.51 1.57 -22.66
CA ALA A 30 17.25 3.01 -22.85
C ALA A 30 16.48 3.33 -24.15
N ASP A 31 16.76 2.63 -25.24
CA ASP A 31 16.12 2.82 -26.55
C ASP A 31 14.93 1.89 -26.80
N ARG A 32 14.58 1.06 -25.80
CA ARG A 32 13.52 0.04 -25.87
C ARG A 32 13.70 -1.01 -26.98
N SER A 33 14.90 -1.17 -27.50
CA SER A 33 15.23 -2.20 -28.48
C SER A 33 15.37 -3.60 -27.88
N ALA A 34 15.53 -3.70 -26.57
CA ALA A 34 15.63 -4.94 -25.82
C ALA A 34 14.99 -4.83 -24.44
N TRP A 35 14.60 -5.99 -23.88
CA TRP A 35 14.04 -6.07 -22.53
C TRP A 35 14.48 -7.34 -21.81
N THR A 36 14.45 -7.27 -20.49
CA THR A 36 14.65 -8.41 -19.59
C THR A 36 13.42 -8.55 -18.69
N TYR A 37 13.17 -9.77 -18.22
CA TYR A 37 12.07 -10.07 -17.31
C TYR A 37 12.35 -11.33 -16.50
N LEU A 38 11.60 -11.49 -15.42
CA LEU A 38 11.63 -12.67 -14.55
C LEU A 38 10.47 -13.60 -14.94
N LYS A 39 10.77 -14.89 -15.15
CA LYS A 39 9.75 -15.91 -15.36
C LYS A 39 10.18 -17.21 -14.68
N ASN A 40 9.30 -17.79 -13.85
CA ASN A 40 9.57 -19.01 -13.09
C ASN A 40 10.88 -18.96 -12.28
N ASN A 41 11.17 -17.81 -11.67
CA ASN A 41 12.38 -17.47 -10.93
C ASN A 41 13.68 -17.39 -11.77
N ASP A 42 13.61 -17.49 -13.09
CA ASP A 42 14.78 -17.32 -13.99
C ASP A 42 14.69 -15.98 -14.74
N ILE A 43 15.84 -15.47 -15.12
CA ILE A 43 15.99 -14.26 -15.92
C ILE A 43 15.95 -14.60 -17.40
N PHE A 44 15.18 -13.82 -18.14
CA PHE A 44 15.09 -13.89 -19.60
C PHE A 44 15.50 -12.54 -20.22
N TYR A 45 16.09 -12.65 -21.40
CA TYR A 45 16.45 -11.52 -22.26
C TYR A 45 15.84 -11.70 -23.63
N GLN A 46 15.34 -10.61 -24.21
CA GLN A 46 14.86 -10.59 -25.59
C GLN A 46 15.18 -9.23 -26.23
N SER A 47 15.55 -9.24 -27.50
CA SER A 47 15.67 -8.02 -28.31
C SER A 47 14.54 -7.96 -29.33
N SER A 48 14.27 -6.78 -29.87
CA SER A 48 13.27 -6.56 -30.94
C SER A 48 13.63 -7.30 -32.24
N THR A 49 14.89 -7.72 -32.40
CA THR A 49 15.39 -8.43 -33.58
C THR A 49 15.36 -9.95 -33.41
N THR A 50 15.10 -10.47 -32.21
CA THR A 50 15.04 -11.92 -31.94
C THR A 50 13.60 -12.38 -31.79
N SER A 51 13.25 -13.52 -32.43
CA SER A 51 11.90 -14.11 -32.31
C SER A 51 11.66 -14.79 -30.97
N GLU A 52 12.71 -15.37 -30.41
CA GLU A 52 12.63 -16.17 -29.17
C GLU A 52 13.41 -15.51 -28.02
N PRO A 53 12.88 -15.56 -26.80
CA PRO A 53 13.58 -15.08 -25.64
C PRO A 53 14.74 -16.02 -25.26
N LEU A 54 15.88 -15.43 -24.89
CA LEU A 54 17.02 -16.16 -24.33
C LEU A 54 16.85 -16.29 -22.81
N ARG A 55 16.83 -17.52 -22.31
CA ARG A 55 16.89 -17.80 -20.87
C ARG A 55 18.33 -17.65 -20.39
N ILE A 56 18.61 -16.65 -19.57
CA ILE A 56 19.94 -16.32 -19.07
C ILE A 56 20.34 -17.25 -17.92
N THR A 57 19.41 -17.50 -17.00
CA THR A 57 19.67 -18.34 -15.82
C THR A 57 18.88 -19.65 -15.87
N ARG A 58 19.44 -20.69 -15.23
CA ARG A 58 18.84 -22.00 -15.05
C ARG A 58 19.25 -22.58 -13.71
N THR A 59 18.67 -22.00 -12.64
CA THR A 59 19.02 -22.36 -11.27
C THR A 59 17.81 -22.85 -10.50
N THR A 60 18.05 -23.47 -9.35
CA THR A 60 16.98 -23.79 -8.38
C THR A 60 16.76 -22.65 -7.39
N ALA A 61 17.64 -21.65 -7.39
CA ALA A 61 17.52 -20.47 -6.56
C ALA A 61 16.54 -19.47 -7.18
N ARG A 62 16.17 -18.45 -6.42
CA ARG A 62 15.28 -17.40 -6.88
C ARG A 62 16.09 -16.17 -7.28
N GLU A 63 16.08 -15.85 -8.54
CA GLU A 63 16.58 -14.58 -9.06
C GLU A 63 15.56 -13.45 -8.84
N SER A 64 16.06 -12.22 -8.84
CA SER A 64 15.20 -11.04 -8.71
C SER A 64 15.87 -9.78 -9.28
N ASN A 65 15.06 -8.74 -9.50
CA ASN A 65 15.48 -7.40 -9.90
C ASN A 65 16.39 -7.34 -11.16
N PRO A 66 16.04 -8.01 -12.29
CA PRO A 66 16.82 -7.87 -13.52
C PRO A 66 16.70 -6.44 -14.06
N HIS A 67 17.83 -5.83 -14.40
CA HIS A 67 17.88 -4.49 -14.99
C HIS A 67 19.11 -4.29 -15.85
N PHE A 68 19.02 -3.42 -16.85
CA PHE A 68 20.17 -3.03 -17.67
C PHE A 68 21.14 -2.15 -16.89
N SER A 69 22.43 -2.44 -17.01
CA SER A 69 23.53 -1.71 -16.38
C SER A 69 24.76 -1.70 -17.31
N PHE A 70 25.89 -1.08 -16.88
CA PHE A 70 27.09 -0.93 -17.70
C PHE A 70 26.77 -0.33 -19.07
N HIS A 71 26.05 0.81 -19.07
CA HIS A 71 25.58 1.50 -20.28
C HIS A 71 24.76 0.60 -21.23
N GLY A 72 23.97 -0.31 -20.67
CA GLY A 72 23.12 -1.25 -21.41
C GLY A 72 23.83 -2.50 -21.93
N GLN A 73 25.13 -2.67 -21.65
CA GLN A 73 25.92 -3.82 -22.11
C GLN A 73 25.71 -5.10 -21.29
N LYS A 74 25.21 -4.95 -20.06
CA LYS A 74 24.98 -6.09 -19.16
C LYS A 74 23.59 -6.03 -18.52
N ILE A 75 23.07 -7.20 -18.15
CA ILE A 75 21.90 -7.35 -17.30
C ILE A 75 22.40 -7.69 -15.90
N ALA A 76 22.15 -6.78 -14.96
CA ALA A 76 22.41 -7.01 -13.55
C ALA A 76 21.18 -7.65 -12.91
N TYR A 77 21.38 -8.58 -11.98
CA TYR A 77 20.31 -9.28 -11.26
C TYR A 77 20.81 -9.78 -9.90
N VAL A 78 19.88 -10.06 -9.00
CA VAL A 78 20.19 -10.56 -7.66
C VAL A 78 19.91 -12.05 -7.59
N LEU A 79 20.88 -12.80 -7.07
CA LEU A 79 20.78 -14.22 -6.78
C LEU A 79 21.37 -14.46 -5.37
N GLU A 80 20.59 -15.11 -4.48
CA GLU A 80 21.00 -15.41 -3.10
C GLU A 80 21.64 -14.20 -2.36
N ASP A 81 20.94 -13.07 -2.43
CA ASP A 81 21.37 -11.80 -1.84
C ASP A 81 22.65 -11.19 -2.43
N ASN A 82 23.20 -11.75 -3.52
CA ASN A 82 24.34 -11.18 -4.21
C ASN A 82 23.99 -10.65 -5.60
N LEU A 83 24.68 -9.62 -6.03
CA LEU A 83 24.51 -9.03 -7.35
C LEU A 83 25.42 -9.69 -8.36
N TYR A 84 24.84 -10.07 -9.49
CA TYR A 84 25.50 -10.63 -10.66
C TYR A 84 25.24 -9.77 -11.88
N ALA A 85 26.11 -9.84 -12.87
CA ALA A 85 25.91 -9.20 -14.17
C ALA A 85 26.22 -10.19 -15.31
N TRP A 86 25.26 -10.33 -16.20
CA TRP A 86 25.40 -11.14 -17.41
C TRP A 86 25.73 -10.21 -18.58
N ALA A 87 26.83 -10.49 -19.30
CA ALA A 87 27.28 -9.74 -20.47
C ALA A 87 26.51 -10.18 -21.71
N ILE A 88 25.82 -9.24 -22.37
CA ILE A 88 24.92 -9.53 -23.50
C ILE A 88 25.70 -10.06 -24.71
N ASP A 89 26.88 -9.54 -24.98
CA ASP A 89 27.75 -9.88 -26.10
C ASP A 89 28.51 -11.19 -25.90
N GLN A 90 28.94 -11.47 -24.65
CA GLN A 90 29.81 -12.59 -24.32
C GLN A 90 29.06 -13.81 -23.75
N GLY A 91 27.84 -13.60 -23.26
CA GLY A 91 27.02 -14.66 -22.63
C GLY A 91 27.57 -15.16 -21.30
N ASN A 92 28.54 -14.48 -20.68
CA ASN A 92 29.14 -14.90 -19.41
C ASN A 92 28.55 -14.08 -18.24
N THR A 93 28.55 -14.70 -17.06
CA THR A 93 28.10 -14.06 -15.81
C THR A 93 29.27 -13.77 -14.91
N THR A 94 29.27 -12.57 -14.31
CA THR A 94 30.25 -12.14 -13.32
C THR A 94 29.53 -11.79 -12.03
N GLN A 95 30.00 -12.29 -10.89
CA GLN A 95 29.54 -11.85 -9.58
C GLN A 95 30.11 -10.47 -9.26
N LEU A 96 29.29 -9.56 -8.71
CA LEU A 96 29.68 -8.18 -8.41
C LEU A 96 29.82 -7.92 -6.92
N THR A 97 29.17 -8.69 -6.06
CA THR A 97 29.19 -8.53 -4.59
C THR A 97 29.36 -9.89 -3.89
N ALA A 98 29.91 -9.88 -2.69
CA ALA A 98 30.01 -11.04 -1.81
C ALA A 98 29.42 -10.68 -0.43
N PHE A 99 28.09 -10.62 -0.32
CA PHE A 99 27.39 -10.41 0.93
C PHE A 99 27.33 -11.71 1.73
N VAL A 100 27.77 -11.67 3.00
CA VAL A 100 27.89 -12.84 3.87
C VAL A 100 27.03 -12.67 5.11
N LYS A 101 26.12 -13.61 5.35
CA LYS A 101 25.20 -13.67 6.51
C LYS A 101 25.92 -14.13 7.77
N SER A 102 26.97 -13.44 8.16
CA SER A 102 27.68 -13.71 9.42
C SER A 102 28.33 -12.43 9.94
N ALA A 103 28.73 -12.43 11.19
CA ALA A 103 29.61 -11.41 11.72
C ALA A 103 30.99 -11.51 11.04
N PRO A 104 31.76 -10.40 10.96
CA PRO A 104 33.15 -10.46 10.53
C PRO A 104 33.91 -11.48 11.38
N PRO A 105 34.91 -12.17 10.80
CA PRO A 105 35.78 -13.03 11.59
C PRO A 105 36.35 -12.27 12.77
N ALA A 106 36.27 -12.87 13.97
CA ALA A 106 36.87 -12.25 15.14
C ALA A 106 38.35 -11.98 14.88
N ASP A 107 38.80 -10.77 15.21
CA ASP A 107 40.20 -10.43 15.14
C ASP A 107 41.01 -11.52 15.85
N THR A 108 42.04 -12.05 15.18
CA THR A 108 42.86 -13.12 15.75
C THR A 108 43.32 -12.67 17.12
N ARG A 109 43.00 -13.48 18.14
CA ARG A 109 43.36 -13.21 19.55
C ARG A 109 44.82 -12.73 19.61
N LYS A 110 45.05 -11.49 20.04
CA LYS A 110 46.38 -11.01 20.27
C LYS A 110 47.01 -11.86 21.32
N ASP A 111 48.17 -12.41 21.00
CA ASP A 111 48.97 -13.19 21.98
C ASP A 111 49.14 -12.36 23.24
N SER A 112 49.02 -12.99 24.40
CA SER A 112 49.40 -12.40 25.68
C SER A 112 50.92 -12.05 25.67
N ARG A 113 51.32 -11.20 26.58
CA ARG A 113 52.75 -10.85 26.73
C ARG A 113 53.62 -12.09 26.92
N GLN A 114 53.11 -13.06 27.66
CA GLN A 114 53.80 -14.35 27.89
C GLN A 114 53.90 -15.17 26.61
N GLU A 115 52.79 -15.35 25.88
CA GLU A 115 52.76 -16.10 24.63
C GLU A 115 53.67 -15.47 23.58
N SER A 116 53.65 -14.14 23.46
CA SER A 116 54.52 -13.39 22.53
C SER A 116 56.01 -13.58 22.90
N TRP A 117 56.34 -13.58 24.19
CA TRP A 117 57.68 -13.80 24.63
C TRP A 117 58.15 -15.22 24.36
N LEU A 118 57.34 -16.24 24.74
CA LEU A 118 57.64 -17.64 24.49
C LEU A 118 57.82 -17.96 23.02
N LYS A 119 56.96 -17.44 22.15
CA LYS A 119 57.07 -17.59 20.67
C LYS A 119 58.39 -17.01 20.17
N LYS A 120 58.75 -15.82 20.62
CA LYS A 120 60.02 -15.18 20.25
C LYS A 120 61.22 -15.94 20.73
N ASP A 121 61.18 -16.44 21.97
CA ASP A 121 62.19 -17.23 22.59
C ASP A 121 62.46 -18.52 21.79
N GLN A 122 61.39 -19.30 21.49
CA GLN A 122 61.52 -20.53 20.73
C GLN A 122 62.01 -20.29 19.31
N LEU A 123 61.61 -19.20 18.65
CA LEU A 123 62.11 -18.85 17.32
C LEU A 123 63.60 -18.44 17.33
N ASN A 124 64.08 -17.88 18.45
CA ASN A 124 65.48 -17.53 18.60
C ASN A 124 66.39 -18.76 18.94
N GLU A 125 65.80 -19.73 19.69
CA GLU A 125 66.53 -20.91 20.16
C GLU A 125 66.63 -22.02 19.09
N PHE A 126 65.68 -22.08 18.10
CA PHE A 126 65.60 -23.17 17.10
C PHE A 126 65.57 -22.63 15.69
N ASP A 127 66.68 -22.71 14.98
CA ASP A 127 66.82 -22.27 13.56
C ASP A 127 65.79 -22.96 12.66
N ILE A 128 65.51 -24.25 12.89
CA ILE A 128 64.48 -25.01 12.13
C ILE A 128 63.09 -24.44 12.31
N LEU A 129 62.71 -24.00 13.50
CA LEU A 129 61.42 -23.34 13.75
C LEU A 129 61.32 -22.01 13.05
N ASN A 130 62.39 -21.22 13.08
CA ASN A 130 62.48 -19.93 12.40
C ASN A 130 62.38 -20.08 10.87
N GLU A 131 63.13 -21.04 10.29
CA GLU A 131 63.02 -21.36 8.85
C GLU A 131 61.62 -21.81 8.45
N ARG A 132 60.96 -22.70 9.25
CA ARG A 132 59.60 -23.17 8.99
C ARG A 132 58.58 -22.00 9.10
N LYS A 133 58.82 -21.08 10.02
CA LYS A 133 57.96 -19.88 10.17
C LYS A 133 58.11 -19.00 8.93
N LEU A 134 59.36 -18.68 8.51
CA LEU A 134 59.63 -17.86 7.33
C LEU A 134 58.99 -18.48 6.06
N LYS A 135 59.12 -19.82 5.86
CA LYS A 135 58.49 -20.50 4.74
C LYS A 135 56.96 -20.42 4.77
N ARG A 136 56.32 -20.56 5.95
CA ARG A 136 54.87 -20.35 6.12
C ARG A 136 54.47 -18.93 5.82
N ASP A 137 55.16 -17.93 6.42
CA ASP A 137 54.88 -16.51 6.24
C ASP A 137 55.01 -16.12 4.74
N MET A 138 55.99 -16.67 4.01
CA MET A 138 56.12 -16.50 2.57
C MET A 138 54.98 -17.16 1.80
N GLN A 139 54.61 -18.41 2.13
CA GLN A 139 53.51 -19.10 1.51
C GLN A 139 52.19 -18.41 1.75
N ASP A 140 51.91 -17.99 3.00
CA ASP A 140 50.73 -17.26 3.39
C ASP A 140 50.63 -15.89 2.68
N SER A 141 51.80 -15.24 2.53
CA SER A 141 51.86 -13.97 1.79
C SER A 141 51.62 -14.17 0.28
N ALA A 142 52.18 -15.25 -0.32
CA ALA A 142 51.91 -15.58 -1.70
C ALA A 142 50.47 -15.99 -1.94
N ASN A 143 49.90 -16.83 -1.05
CA ASN A 143 48.49 -17.22 -1.10
C ASN A 143 47.56 -15.99 -0.95
N LYS A 144 47.87 -15.07 -0.01
CA LYS A 144 47.11 -13.82 0.18
C LYS A 144 47.17 -12.91 -1.05
N LEU A 145 48.30 -12.81 -1.70
CA LEU A 145 48.49 -12.05 -2.95
C LEU A 145 47.68 -12.69 -4.09
N GLN A 146 47.71 -14.00 -4.20
CA GLN A 146 46.99 -14.76 -5.24
C GLN A 146 45.46 -14.65 -5.00
N GLN A 147 45.02 -14.75 -3.77
CA GLN A 147 43.59 -14.55 -3.38
C GLN A 147 43.15 -13.13 -3.63
N LYS A 148 43.93 -12.10 -3.20
CA LYS A 148 43.57 -10.70 -3.42
C LYS A 148 43.34 -10.32 -4.88
N SER A 149 43.97 -11.01 -5.83
CA SER A 149 43.79 -10.73 -7.26
C SER A 149 42.52 -11.32 -7.87
N GLN A 150 41.81 -12.20 -7.17
CA GLN A 150 40.68 -12.97 -7.71
C GLN A 150 39.40 -12.88 -6.88
N GLU A 151 39.42 -12.39 -5.66
CA GLU A 151 38.26 -12.39 -4.76
C GLU A 151 37.58 -11.04 -4.63
N ILE A 152 36.25 -11.07 -4.71
CA ILE A 152 35.40 -9.94 -4.33
C ILE A 152 35.45 -9.85 -2.80
N LYS A 153 35.74 -8.68 -2.25
CA LYS A 153 35.76 -8.49 -0.80
C LYS A 153 34.42 -8.83 -0.17
N PRO A 154 34.39 -9.69 0.87
CA PRO A 154 33.17 -10.00 1.58
C PRO A 154 32.64 -8.77 2.35
N VAL A 155 31.36 -8.54 2.26
CA VAL A 155 30.61 -7.59 3.07
C VAL A 155 29.78 -8.34 4.08
N TYR A 156 30.14 -8.26 5.34
CA TYR A 156 29.46 -8.97 6.42
C TYR A 156 28.20 -8.24 6.86
N LEU A 157 27.07 -8.94 6.87
CA LEU A 157 25.75 -8.39 7.17
C LEU A 157 25.38 -8.41 8.67
N ASP A 158 26.13 -9.26 9.46
CA ASP A 158 25.85 -9.49 10.88
C ASP A 158 24.40 -9.96 11.11
N ASP A 159 23.65 -9.24 11.94
CA ASP A 159 22.23 -9.51 12.25
C ASP A 159 21.25 -8.76 11.31
N LYS A 160 21.75 -8.09 10.28
CA LYS A 160 20.95 -7.29 9.35
C LYS A 160 20.50 -8.10 8.13
N VAL A 161 19.32 -7.76 7.63
CA VAL A 161 18.77 -8.29 6.37
C VAL A 161 19.06 -7.28 5.26
N ILE A 162 19.58 -7.80 4.14
CA ILE A 162 19.85 -7.00 2.94
C ILE A 162 18.65 -7.01 2.00
N SER A 163 18.39 -5.90 1.33
CA SER A 163 17.37 -5.77 0.29
C SER A 163 17.66 -4.60 -0.65
N GLY A 164 16.93 -4.55 -1.78
CA GLY A 164 17.02 -3.42 -2.71
C GLY A 164 18.41 -3.23 -3.31
N ILE A 165 19.10 -4.32 -3.63
CA ILE A 165 20.42 -4.29 -4.27
C ILE A 165 20.25 -3.82 -5.71
N GLN A 166 20.97 -2.78 -6.08
CA GLN A 166 20.88 -2.15 -7.39
C GLN A 166 22.26 -1.65 -7.86
N CYS A 167 22.56 -1.84 -9.15
CA CYS A 167 23.75 -1.32 -9.78
C CYS A 167 23.46 0.02 -10.49
N SER A 168 24.35 0.97 -10.42
CA SER A 168 24.26 2.20 -11.20
C SER A 168 24.40 1.92 -12.70
N PRO A 169 23.84 2.76 -13.59
CA PRO A 169 23.91 2.57 -15.05
C PRO A 169 25.33 2.41 -15.60
N ASP A 170 26.33 3.05 -14.98
CA ASP A 170 27.76 2.93 -15.36
C ASP A 170 28.44 1.67 -14.77
N GLY A 171 27.77 0.96 -13.85
CA GLY A 171 28.29 -0.23 -13.18
C GLY A 171 29.27 0.04 -12.04
N ARG A 172 29.51 1.30 -11.70
CA ARG A 172 30.46 1.70 -10.65
C ARG A 172 29.92 1.59 -9.24
N PHE A 173 28.70 2.07 -9.00
CA PHE A 173 28.11 2.11 -7.67
C PHE A 173 27.07 0.97 -7.49
N ILE A 174 27.15 0.31 -6.35
CA ILE A 174 26.13 -0.66 -5.93
C ILE A 174 25.49 -0.11 -4.66
N THR A 175 24.19 0.17 -4.73
CA THR A 175 23.41 0.60 -3.58
C THR A 175 22.57 -0.55 -3.05
N TYR A 176 22.40 -0.59 -1.73
CA TYR A 176 21.60 -1.62 -1.05
C TYR A 176 21.12 -1.12 0.30
N ARG A 177 20.06 -1.74 0.82
CA ARG A 177 19.51 -1.41 2.13
C ARG A 177 19.84 -2.50 3.12
N LEU A 178 20.32 -2.11 4.28
CA LEU A 178 20.47 -2.97 5.44
C LEU A 178 19.36 -2.67 6.44
N THR A 179 18.63 -3.70 6.85
CA THR A 179 17.53 -3.56 7.80
C THR A 179 17.82 -4.39 9.05
N LYS A 180 17.91 -3.72 10.19
CA LYS A 180 17.91 -4.39 11.48
C LYS A 180 16.46 -4.60 11.92
N ILE A 181 16.02 -5.86 11.89
CA ILE A 181 14.65 -6.23 12.23
C ILE A 181 14.52 -6.31 13.75
N ASN A 182 13.64 -5.51 14.32
CA ASN A 182 13.23 -5.64 15.70
C ASN A 182 12.19 -6.77 15.81
N ARG A 183 12.53 -7.82 16.56
CA ARG A 183 11.60 -8.94 16.78
C ARG A 183 10.50 -8.51 17.73
N SER A 184 9.25 -8.67 17.34
CA SER A 184 8.07 -8.54 18.18
C SER A 184 7.40 -9.88 18.40
N LYS A 185 6.53 -9.96 19.40
CA LYS A 185 5.71 -11.17 19.62
C LYS A 185 4.78 -11.38 18.42
N SER A 186 4.80 -12.57 17.85
CA SER A 186 3.87 -12.96 16.79
C SER A 186 2.43 -12.97 17.33
N THR A 187 1.49 -12.53 16.51
CA THR A 187 0.06 -12.68 16.76
C THR A 187 -0.41 -13.93 16.02
N ILE A 188 -1.22 -14.73 16.70
CA ILE A 188 -1.83 -15.94 16.15
C ILE A 188 -3.35 -15.88 16.31
N VAL A 189 -4.06 -16.56 15.40
CA VAL A 189 -5.50 -16.77 15.46
C VAL A 189 -5.75 -18.27 15.42
N PRO A 190 -6.44 -18.84 16.44
CA PRO A 190 -6.75 -20.27 16.45
C PRO A 190 -7.82 -20.63 15.40
N SER A 191 -7.54 -21.62 14.57
CA SER A 191 -8.52 -22.31 13.70
C SER A 191 -9.03 -23.54 14.41
N TYR A 192 -10.32 -23.56 14.73
CA TYR A 192 -10.95 -24.66 15.49
C TYR A 192 -11.49 -25.77 14.60
N VAL A 193 -11.79 -25.48 13.34
CA VAL A 193 -12.34 -26.44 12.38
C VAL A 193 -11.32 -26.60 11.25
N THR A 194 -10.60 -27.71 11.26
CA THR A 194 -9.50 -28.01 10.35
C THR A 194 -9.64 -29.42 9.77
N GLU A 195 -8.95 -29.69 8.66
CA GLU A 195 -8.92 -31.02 8.04
C GLU A 195 -8.27 -32.06 8.96
N SER A 196 -7.29 -31.66 9.76
CA SER A 196 -6.58 -32.52 10.70
C SER A 196 -7.41 -32.94 11.92
N GLY A 197 -8.51 -32.22 12.18
CA GLY A 197 -9.32 -32.39 13.40
C GLY A 197 -8.70 -31.82 14.67
N PHE A 198 -7.51 -31.22 14.59
CA PHE A 198 -6.86 -30.50 15.69
C PHE A 198 -6.97 -28.98 15.49
N THR A 199 -6.99 -28.24 16.58
CA THR A 199 -6.86 -26.78 16.52
C THR A 199 -5.48 -26.38 15.98
N GLU A 200 -5.45 -25.49 15.00
CA GLU A 200 -4.23 -25.01 14.36
C GLU A 200 -4.07 -23.51 14.55
N ASP A 201 -2.84 -23.04 14.73
CA ASP A 201 -2.52 -21.63 14.90
C ASP A 201 -2.23 -20.98 13.53
N LEU A 202 -3.01 -19.98 13.15
CA LEU A 202 -2.79 -19.18 11.96
C LEU A 202 -1.96 -17.94 12.29
N PRO A 203 -0.88 -17.63 11.51
CA PRO A 203 -0.14 -16.39 11.68
C PRO A 203 -1.03 -15.20 11.31
N ALA A 204 -1.02 -14.17 12.16
CA ALA A 204 -1.88 -13.00 11.99
C ALA A 204 -1.07 -11.70 12.08
N ARG A 205 -1.69 -10.58 11.72
CA ARG A 205 -1.07 -9.25 11.74
C ARG A 205 -0.62 -8.87 13.14
N THR A 206 0.59 -8.27 13.23
CA THR A 206 1.11 -7.76 14.49
C THR A 206 0.27 -6.59 15.00
N LYS A 207 0.20 -6.43 16.32
CA LYS A 207 -0.49 -5.31 16.95
C LYS A 207 0.28 -4.01 16.81
N VAL A 208 -0.41 -2.88 16.94
CA VAL A 208 0.21 -1.55 16.90
C VAL A 208 1.21 -1.35 18.03
N GLY A 209 2.22 -0.53 17.78
CA GLY A 209 3.34 -0.34 18.71
C GLY A 209 4.47 -1.36 18.53
N THR A 210 4.43 -2.15 17.45
CA THR A 210 5.59 -2.94 17.03
C THR A 210 6.76 -2.01 16.71
N PRO A 211 7.94 -2.19 17.35
CA PRO A 211 9.07 -1.30 17.12
C PRO A 211 9.46 -1.23 15.64
N GLY A 212 9.66 -0.01 15.13
CA GLY A 212 10.13 0.21 13.77
C GLY A 212 11.50 -0.44 13.53
N SER A 213 11.77 -0.83 12.30
CA SER A 213 13.07 -1.40 11.90
C SER A 213 14.04 -0.29 11.48
N LEU A 214 15.25 -0.34 12.00
CA LEU A 214 16.31 0.56 11.54
C LEU A 214 16.74 0.16 10.12
N GLN A 215 16.58 1.08 9.17
CA GLN A 215 17.06 0.92 7.80
C GLN A 215 18.24 1.85 7.53
N GLU A 216 19.26 1.33 6.86
CA GLU A 216 20.44 2.07 6.40
C GLU A 216 20.56 1.91 4.89
N LEU A 217 20.72 3.01 4.17
CA LEU A 217 21.01 3.00 2.76
C LEU A 217 22.54 3.03 2.58
N MET A 218 23.08 1.97 1.98
CA MET A 218 24.51 1.77 1.78
C MET A 218 24.88 1.98 0.32
N CYS A 219 26.09 2.45 0.08
CA CYS A 219 26.71 2.55 -1.23
C CYS A 219 28.09 1.86 -1.21
N LEU A 220 28.34 1.01 -2.17
CA LEU A 220 29.63 0.40 -2.47
C LEU A 220 30.17 1.04 -3.75
N ASP A 221 31.27 1.80 -3.66
CA ASP A 221 32.01 2.34 -4.81
C ASP A 221 33.06 1.29 -5.23
N LYS A 222 32.81 0.59 -6.34
CA LYS A 222 33.70 -0.45 -6.86
C LYS A 222 35.04 0.09 -7.33
N LEU A 223 35.10 1.35 -7.80
CA LEU A 223 36.36 1.98 -8.25
C LEU A 223 37.27 2.27 -7.08
N ARG A 224 36.73 2.75 -5.95
CA ARG A 224 37.50 3.06 -4.73
C ARG A 224 37.59 1.86 -3.79
N ASP A 225 36.87 0.78 -4.06
CA ASP A 225 36.74 -0.41 -3.20
C ASP A 225 36.36 -0.04 -1.75
N THR A 226 35.40 0.88 -1.61
CA THR A 226 34.94 1.43 -0.33
C THR A 226 33.41 1.37 -0.23
N GLN A 227 32.94 1.15 0.99
CA GLN A 227 31.50 1.23 1.31
C GLN A 227 31.23 2.33 2.34
N TYR A 228 30.09 2.97 2.22
CA TYR A 228 29.66 4.05 3.12
C TYR A 228 28.14 4.14 3.18
N ILE A 229 27.66 4.73 4.26
CA ILE A 229 26.23 5.02 4.47
C ILE A 229 25.86 6.33 3.78
N ILE A 230 24.69 6.34 3.11
CA ILE A 230 24.05 7.56 2.63
C ILE A 230 23.27 8.15 3.80
N SER A 231 23.78 9.24 4.37
CA SER A 231 23.29 9.78 5.65
C SER A 231 22.03 10.62 5.48
N VAL A 232 21.02 10.40 6.34
CA VAL A 232 19.78 11.19 6.40
C VAL A 232 19.87 12.38 7.38
N LYS A 233 20.98 12.54 8.10
CA LYS A 233 21.14 13.59 9.13
C LYS A 233 20.97 15.01 8.62
N GLN A 234 21.17 15.20 7.33
CA GLN A 234 21.05 16.49 6.64
C GLN A 234 19.62 16.82 6.18
N LEU A 235 18.68 15.87 6.28
CA LEU A 235 17.29 16.09 5.88
C LEU A 235 16.64 17.10 6.83
N SER A 236 16.09 18.19 6.25
CA SER A 236 15.33 19.16 7.05
C SER A 236 14.13 18.50 7.71
N GLY A 237 13.94 18.74 9.01
CA GLY A 237 12.85 18.15 9.79
C GLY A 237 13.09 16.71 10.24
N ILE A 238 14.25 16.07 9.98
CA ILE A 238 14.53 14.68 10.43
C ILE A 238 14.45 14.49 11.94
N LYS A 239 14.66 15.56 12.71
CA LYS A 239 14.57 15.61 14.17
C LYS A 239 13.35 16.36 14.67
N GLU A 240 12.42 16.69 13.79
CA GLU A 240 11.21 17.44 14.17
C GLU A 240 10.33 16.59 15.08
N ILE A 241 9.93 17.21 16.21
CA ILE A 241 9.07 16.54 17.19
C ILE A 241 7.63 16.63 16.66
N PRO A 242 6.90 15.51 16.52
CA PRO A 242 5.52 15.53 16.07
C PRO A 242 4.63 16.41 16.95
N ALA A 243 3.73 17.19 16.33
CA ALA A 243 2.91 18.19 17.02
C ALA A 243 2.09 17.60 18.18
N PHE A 244 1.60 16.37 18.07
CA PHE A 244 0.80 15.71 19.10
C PHE A 244 1.55 15.52 20.44
N ILE A 245 2.88 15.47 20.43
CA ILE A 245 3.71 15.31 21.63
C ILE A 245 3.54 16.49 22.59
N ASN A 246 3.11 17.67 22.10
CA ASN A 246 2.81 18.83 22.94
C ASN A 246 1.71 18.55 23.96
N ASP A 247 0.81 17.59 23.73
CA ASP A 247 -0.22 17.17 24.69
C ASP A 247 0.33 16.33 25.84
N TYR A 248 1.63 15.95 25.79
CA TYR A 248 2.32 15.07 26.73
C TYR A 248 3.61 15.72 27.29
N PRO A 249 3.53 16.60 28.29
CA PRO A 249 4.69 17.38 28.76
C PRO A 249 5.91 16.57 29.17
N GLN A 250 5.72 15.34 29.70
CA GLN A 250 6.83 14.47 30.09
C GLN A 250 7.52 13.85 28.86
N LEU A 251 6.74 13.44 27.86
CA LEU A 251 7.28 12.94 26.58
C LEU A 251 8.00 14.05 25.85
N PHE A 252 7.44 15.25 25.81
CA PHE A 252 8.07 16.41 25.18
C PHE A 252 9.46 16.69 25.74
N LYS A 253 9.64 16.62 27.08
CA LYS A 253 10.94 16.77 27.73
C LYS A 253 11.93 15.66 27.33
N SER A 254 11.44 14.42 27.16
CA SER A 254 12.27 13.31 26.71
C SER A 254 12.71 13.50 25.26
N TYR A 255 11.79 13.82 24.37
CA TYR A 255 12.09 14.06 22.95
C TYR A 255 13.07 15.21 22.73
N THR A 256 12.95 16.31 23.51
CA THR A 256 13.88 17.44 23.42
C THR A 256 15.28 17.12 23.96
N LYS A 257 15.36 16.21 24.93
CA LYS A 257 16.66 15.77 25.48
C LYS A 257 17.38 14.79 24.55
N ASP A 258 16.63 13.85 23.96
CA ASP A 258 17.17 12.72 23.19
C ASP A 258 17.13 12.95 21.69
N SER A 259 16.97 14.13 21.20
CA SER A 259 17.03 14.62 19.79
C SER A 259 17.57 13.62 18.72
N ALA A 260 16.99 12.40 18.71
CA ALA A 260 17.35 11.35 17.77
C ALA A 260 16.77 11.62 16.36
N ASP A 261 17.45 11.14 15.33
CA ASP A 261 16.91 11.14 13.98
C ASP A 261 15.70 10.20 13.92
N ARG A 262 14.60 10.64 13.29
CA ARG A 262 13.43 9.75 13.07
C ARG A 262 13.81 8.60 12.15
N LEU A 263 13.25 7.42 12.41
CA LEU A 263 13.42 6.26 11.55
C LEU A 263 12.81 6.54 10.18
N VAL A 264 13.49 6.08 9.14
CA VAL A 264 13.06 6.27 7.74
C VAL A 264 13.03 4.96 6.99
N THR A 265 12.32 4.98 5.85
CA THR A 265 12.34 3.96 4.82
C THR A 265 12.77 4.57 3.50
N TYR A 266 13.30 3.75 2.60
CA TYR A 266 13.85 4.17 1.31
C TYR A 266 13.20 3.41 0.16
N THR A 267 12.95 4.09 -0.97
CA THR A 267 12.69 3.40 -2.25
C THR A 267 13.98 2.90 -2.88
N LEU A 268 13.90 2.31 -4.06
CA LEU A 268 15.07 2.13 -4.94
C LEU A 268 15.46 3.48 -5.54
N LEU A 269 16.72 3.60 -5.95
CA LEU A 269 17.16 4.77 -6.70
C LEU A 269 16.56 4.77 -8.10
N SER A 270 16.13 5.95 -8.55
CA SER A 270 15.72 6.21 -9.92
C SER A 270 16.80 7.03 -10.62
N TYR A 271 17.37 6.49 -11.69
CA TYR A 271 18.41 7.15 -12.44
C TYR A 271 17.87 7.95 -13.61
N SER A 272 18.48 9.10 -13.93
CA SER A 272 18.21 9.84 -15.14
C SER A 272 18.60 9.03 -16.39
N PRO A 273 18.08 9.34 -17.58
CA PRO A 273 18.32 8.54 -18.78
C PRO A 273 19.81 8.23 -19.10
N ALA A 274 20.70 9.20 -18.94
CA ALA A 274 22.13 8.99 -19.09
C ALA A 274 22.83 8.49 -17.80
N GLY A 275 22.10 8.40 -16.68
CA GLY A 275 22.65 7.97 -15.39
C GLY A 275 23.47 9.01 -14.65
N THR A 276 23.40 10.29 -15.06
CA THR A 276 24.16 11.39 -14.42
C THR A 276 23.59 11.80 -13.08
N HIS A 277 22.30 11.58 -12.87
CA HIS A 277 21.58 11.89 -11.64
C HIS A 277 20.90 10.63 -11.07
N ALA A 278 20.84 10.55 -9.75
CA ALA A 278 20.10 9.52 -9.04
C ALA A 278 19.13 10.19 -8.06
N ALA A 279 17.84 9.89 -8.17
CA ALA A 279 16.81 10.37 -7.27
C ALA A 279 16.33 9.24 -6.32
N ILE A 280 15.91 9.60 -5.12
CA ILE A 280 15.36 8.67 -4.13
C ILE A 280 14.20 9.31 -3.37
N ASP A 281 13.19 8.50 -3.05
CA ASP A 281 12.08 8.85 -2.16
C ASP A 281 12.40 8.29 -0.76
N ILE A 282 12.44 9.14 0.25
CA ILE A 282 12.70 8.80 1.65
C ILE A 282 11.47 9.19 2.47
N ARG A 283 11.03 8.31 3.36
CA ARG A 283 9.87 8.56 4.23
C ARG A 283 10.20 8.31 5.68
N SER A 284 9.67 9.16 6.55
CA SER A 284 9.67 8.87 7.98
C SER A 284 8.71 7.71 8.29
N GLN A 285 9.08 6.83 9.22
CA GLN A 285 8.24 5.68 9.58
C GLN A 285 6.95 6.06 10.35
N ASP A 286 6.90 7.28 10.88
CA ASP A 286 5.69 7.88 11.44
C ASP A 286 4.77 8.48 10.36
N ASN A 287 5.13 8.36 9.07
CA ASN A 287 4.40 8.83 7.88
C ASN A 287 4.10 10.33 7.83
N LYS A 288 4.82 11.16 8.59
CA LYS A 288 4.59 12.62 8.60
C LYS A 288 5.43 13.38 7.60
N ASP A 289 6.53 12.79 7.12
CA ASP A 289 7.41 13.41 6.13
C ASP A 289 7.78 12.47 4.99
N ARG A 290 7.88 13.05 3.81
CA ARG A 290 8.44 12.48 2.60
C ARG A 290 9.45 13.44 2.01
N TRP A 291 10.66 12.96 1.71
CA TRP A 291 11.70 13.71 1.02
C TRP A 291 11.99 13.08 -0.32
N ILE A 292 11.92 13.87 -1.38
CA ILE A 292 12.44 13.50 -2.69
C ILE A 292 13.82 14.16 -2.79
N CYS A 293 14.86 13.34 -2.97
CA CYS A 293 16.25 13.80 -2.94
C CYS A 293 17.02 13.35 -4.17
N LEU A 294 17.99 14.15 -4.60
CA LEU A 294 19.11 13.64 -5.39
C LEU A 294 20.16 13.03 -4.44
N VAL A 295 20.81 11.99 -4.91
CA VAL A 295 21.92 11.33 -4.25
C VAL A 295 23.19 11.61 -5.03
N ASP A 296 24.14 12.30 -4.43
CA ASP A 296 25.51 12.35 -4.93
C ASP A 296 26.23 11.07 -4.53
N LEU A 297 26.23 10.08 -5.44
CA LEU A 297 26.78 8.77 -5.16
C LEU A 297 28.26 8.79 -4.74
N PRO A 298 29.17 9.59 -5.35
CA PRO A 298 30.58 9.67 -4.91
C PRO A 298 30.78 10.09 -3.46
N THR A 299 29.88 10.87 -2.88
CA THR A 299 30.02 11.44 -1.52
C THR A 299 28.96 10.93 -0.52
N GLY A 300 27.88 10.32 -1.00
CA GLY A 300 26.73 9.92 -0.17
C GLY A 300 25.88 11.10 0.34
N ILE A 301 26.04 12.28 -0.25
CA ILE A 301 25.30 13.49 0.15
C ILE A 301 23.93 13.50 -0.52
N LEU A 302 22.90 13.87 0.25
CA LEU A 302 21.53 14.07 -0.23
C LEU A 302 21.27 15.56 -0.49
N LYS A 303 20.78 15.90 -1.69
CA LYS A 303 20.21 17.22 -2.01
C LYS A 303 18.69 17.09 -2.05
N ILE A 304 17.99 17.75 -1.13
CA ILE A 304 16.53 17.75 -1.09
C ILE A 304 15.99 18.51 -2.31
N LEU A 305 15.15 17.85 -3.09
CA LEU A 305 14.39 18.45 -4.19
C LEU A 305 13.01 18.93 -3.70
N ASP A 306 12.34 18.10 -2.90
CA ASP A 306 11.01 18.41 -2.36
C ASP A 306 10.84 17.74 -0.98
N ARG A 307 10.33 18.49 -0.01
CA ARG A 307 9.87 17.96 1.29
C ARG A 307 8.36 18.12 1.38
N GLN A 308 7.67 17.03 1.60
CA GLN A 308 6.25 16.99 1.88
C GLN A 308 6.06 16.69 3.36
N HIS A 309 5.25 17.48 4.04
CA HIS A 309 4.98 17.32 5.47
C HIS A 309 3.49 17.43 5.75
N ASP A 310 3.00 16.62 6.68
CA ASP A 310 1.66 16.71 7.23
C ASP A 310 1.66 16.26 8.71
N ASP A 311 1.07 17.06 9.60
CA ASP A 311 0.98 16.73 11.03
C ASP A 311 0.17 15.44 11.29
N ALA A 312 -0.77 15.11 10.40
CA ALA A 312 -1.49 13.85 10.44
C ALA A 312 -0.66 12.73 9.77
N TRP A 313 -0.75 12.60 8.46
CA TRP A 313 0.08 11.69 7.67
C TRP A 313 0.08 12.05 6.19
N ILE A 314 1.21 11.81 5.54
CA ILE A 314 1.33 11.89 4.08
C ILE A 314 0.74 10.64 3.44
N GLY A 315 -0.09 10.81 2.43
CA GLY A 315 -0.73 9.74 1.72
C GLY A 315 -1.38 10.22 0.43
N GLY A 316 -2.40 9.53 -0.02
CA GLY A 316 -3.15 9.86 -1.22
C GLY A 316 -2.65 9.16 -2.49
N PRO A 317 -3.46 9.23 -3.56
CA PRO A 317 -3.15 8.54 -4.80
C PRO A 317 -1.82 9.01 -5.38
N GLY A 318 -0.95 8.08 -5.75
CA GLY A 318 0.35 8.37 -6.36
C GLY A 318 1.37 9.11 -5.49
N VAL A 319 0.99 9.57 -4.28
CA VAL A 319 1.91 10.14 -3.30
C VAL A 319 2.62 9.02 -2.53
N GLY A 320 1.98 7.86 -2.44
CA GLY A 320 2.45 6.71 -1.67
C GLY A 320 2.13 6.83 -0.19
N GLY A 321 2.40 5.81 0.57
CA GLY A 321 2.07 5.67 1.99
C GLY A 321 2.06 4.20 2.33
N GLY A 322 1.61 3.78 3.50
CA GLY A 322 1.73 2.43 4.06
C GLY A 322 1.47 1.22 3.16
N PHE A 323 0.96 1.43 1.93
CA PHE A 323 0.64 0.35 0.97
C PHE A 323 1.28 0.54 -0.43
N GLY A 324 2.20 1.50 -0.65
CA GLY A 324 2.85 1.65 -1.95
C GLY A 324 3.80 2.84 -2.07
N GLY A 325 4.71 2.76 -3.03
CA GLY A 325 5.61 3.84 -3.41
C GLY A 325 4.87 5.00 -4.09
N GLY A 326 5.46 6.20 -4.07
CA GLY A 326 4.95 7.34 -4.82
C GLY A 326 5.21 7.19 -6.33
N ASN A 327 4.32 7.78 -7.14
CA ASN A 327 4.55 7.91 -8.57
C ASN A 327 5.55 9.02 -8.83
N SER A 328 6.64 8.71 -9.48
CA SER A 328 7.68 9.66 -9.82
C SER A 328 8.58 9.11 -10.94
N GLY A 329 9.35 9.97 -11.60
CA GLY A 329 10.29 9.53 -12.62
C GLY A 329 10.95 10.68 -13.37
N TRP A 330 11.83 10.32 -14.30
CA TRP A 330 12.59 11.26 -15.12
C TRP A 330 11.89 11.55 -16.45
N LEU A 331 11.67 12.83 -16.77
CA LEU A 331 11.26 13.27 -18.08
C LEU A 331 12.44 13.32 -19.04
N ASN A 332 13.56 13.89 -18.57
CA ASN A 332 14.85 13.99 -19.25
C ASN A 332 15.97 14.03 -18.21
N GLU A 333 17.21 14.43 -18.56
CA GLU A 333 18.33 14.50 -17.63
C GLU A 333 18.10 15.45 -16.45
N ASP A 334 17.43 16.58 -16.70
CA ASP A 334 17.32 17.68 -15.74
C ASP A 334 15.94 17.81 -15.11
N GLU A 335 14.92 17.13 -15.59
CA GLU A 335 13.54 17.25 -15.11
C GLU A 335 13.03 15.95 -14.50
N TYR A 336 12.64 16.03 -13.23
CA TYR A 336 12.02 14.94 -12.46
C TYR A 336 10.57 15.27 -12.13
N TRP A 337 9.63 14.35 -12.34
CA TRP A 337 8.23 14.53 -12.00
C TRP A 337 7.83 13.66 -10.80
N PHE A 338 6.82 14.09 -10.05
CA PHE A 338 6.28 13.40 -8.89
C PHE A 338 4.86 13.87 -8.57
N GLN A 339 4.15 13.11 -7.73
CA GLN A 339 2.86 13.54 -7.17
C GLN A 339 3.03 14.08 -5.75
N SER A 340 2.22 15.10 -5.41
CA SER A 340 2.18 15.75 -4.11
C SER A 340 0.77 16.25 -3.79
N GLU A 341 0.42 16.28 -2.50
CA GLU A 341 -0.84 16.82 -1.97
C GLU A 341 -0.69 18.22 -1.36
N GLU A 342 0.32 18.97 -1.69
CA GLU A 342 0.58 20.29 -1.09
C GLU A 342 -0.60 21.27 -1.22
N THR A 343 -1.43 21.11 -2.25
CA THR A 343 -2.65 21.90 -2.48
C THR A 343 -3.91 21.31 -1.86
N GLY A 344 -3.79 20.22 -1.08
CA GLY A 344 -4.92 19.49 -0.50
C GLY A 344 -5.46 18.35 -1.37
N TYR A 345 -5.00 18.22 -2.61
CA TYR A 345 -5.36 17.16 -3.56
C TYR A 345 -4.11 16.61 -4.22
N SER A 346 -4.10 15.31 -4.55
CA SER A 346 -2.97 14.71 -5.26
C SER A 346 -2.87 15.25 -6.69
N GLN A 347 -1.79 15.98 -6.96
CA GLN A 347 -1.51 16.65 -8.23
C GLN A 347 -0.14 16.24 -8.76
N VAL A 348 0.09 16.40 -10.07
CA VAL A 348 1.36 16.13 -10.72
C VAL A 348 2.22 17.39 -10.76
N TYR A 349 3.47 17.23 -10.34
CA TYR A 349 4.50 18.27 -10.34
C TYR A 349 5.71 17.82 -11.14
N LYS A 350 6.48 18.77 -11.65
CA LYS A 350 7.84 18.54 -12.10
C LYS A 350 8.80 19.55 -11.45
N ILE A 351 10.05 19.14 -11.33
CA ILE A 351 11.14 19.98 -10.83
C ILE A 351 12.36 19.84 -11.72
N ASN A 352 12.98 20.97 -12.04
CA ASN A 352 14.31 20.95 -12.64
C ASN A 352 15.34 20.73 -11.52
N VAL A 353 16.07 19.63 -11.57
CA VAL A 353 16.97 19.19 -10.50
C VAL A 353 18.25 20.02 -10.35
N VAL A 354 18.60 20.75 -11.43
CA VAL A 354 19.79 21.62 -11.47
C VAL A 354 19.51 22.95 -10.76
N ASN A 355 18.46 23.66 -11.18
CA ASN A 355 18.12 25.00 -10.68
C ASN A 355 17.02 25.04 -9.62
N GLY A 356 16.35 23.90 -9.33
CA GLY A 356 15.33 23.79 -8.30
C GLY A 356 13.94 24.34 -8.69
N ASN A 357 13.71 24.74 -9.94
CA ASN A 357 12.43 25.28 -10.38
C ASN A 357 11.34 24.19 -10.38
N LYS A 358 10.40 24.28 -9.43
CA LYS A 358 9.23 23.41 -9.29
C LYS A 358 8.02 24.01 -9.98
N LYS A 359 7.26 23.18 -10.73
CA LYS A 359 6.03 23.57 -11.44
C LYS A 359 4.93 22.54 -11.23
N ALA A 360 3.74 22.97 -10.81
CA ALA A 360 2.54 22.14 -10.87
C ALA A 360 2.08 21.99 -12.33
N LEU A 361 1.86 20.76 -12.76
CA LEU A 361 1.36 20.41 -14.10
C LEU A 361 -0.16 20.26 -14.10
N THR A 362 -0.75 19.79 -13.00
CA THR A 362 -2.20 19.72 -12.79
C THR A 362 -2.60 20.58 -11.60
N ARG A 363 -3.84 21.08 -11.59
CA ARG A 363 -4.39 21.91 -10.50
C ARG A 363 -5.90 21.76 -10.45
N GLY A 364 -6.47 21.72 -9.25
CA GLY A 364 -7.91 21.67 -9.06
C GLY A 364 -8.34 20.97 -7.77
N LYS A 365 -9.64 20.95 -7.49
CA LYS A 365 -10.24 20.22 -6.38
C LYS A 365 -10.61 18.79 -6.81
N TYR A 366 -9.63 18.07 -7.31
CA TYR A 366 -9.74 16.68 -7.75
C TYR A 366 -8.42 15.97 -7.57
N GLU A 367 -8.43 14.66 -7.58
CA GLU A 367 -7.24 13.82 -7.41
C GLU A 367 -6.79 13.21 -8.73
N VAL A 368 -5.49 13.28 -9.01
CA VAL A 368 -4.83 12.44 -9.99
C VAL A 368 -4.56 11.09 -9.34
N GLN A 369 -5.36 10.08 -9.70
CA GLN A 369 -5.35 8.77 -9.06
C GLN A 369 -4.25 7.86 -9.60
N ARG A 370 -4.01 7.93 -10.90
CA ARG A 370 -2.93 7.19 -11.58
C ARG A 370 -2.27 8.09 -12.62
N THR A 371 -0.97 7.92 -12.77
CA THR A 371 -0.15 8.65 -13.74
C THR A 371 0.77 7.66 -14.44
N SER A 372 0.79 7.70 -15.77
CA SER A 372 1.80 7.03 -16.58
C SER A 372 2.37 7.98 -17.62
N LEU A 373 3.64 7.75 -17.97
CA LEU A 373 4.32 8.54 -18.98
C LEU A 373 4.26 7.82 -20.32
N SER A 374 4.01 8.54 -21.42
CA SER A 374 4.08 7.97 -22.77
C SER A 374 5.50 7.45 -23.08
N VAL A 375 5.59 6.47 -23.98
CA VAL A 375 6.86 5.85 -24.38
C VAL A 375 7.88 6.89 -24.87
N ASN A 376 7.43 7.88 -25.64
CA ASN A 376 8.26 8.98 -26.13
C ASN A 376 8.49 10.10 -25.11
N LYS A 377 7.94 9.97 -23.89
CA LYS A 377 8.03 10.95 -22.79
C LYS A 377 7.49 12.35 -23.13
N LEU A 378 6.60 12.48 -24.09
CA LEU A 378 6.01 13.77 -24.47
C LEU A 378 4.66 14.02 -23.79
N HIS A 379 4.00 12.99 -23.27
CA HIS A 379 2.69 13.09 -22.66
C HIS A 379 2.60 12.29 -21.36
N PHE A 380 1.78 12.78 -20.44
CA PHE A 380 1.21 12.01 -19.36
C PHE A 380 -0.14 11.44 -19.73
N TYR A 381 -0.41 10.23 -19.30
CA TYR A 381 -1.74 9.65 -19.23
C TYR A 381 -2.19 9.63 -17.77
N LEU A 382 -3.36 10.18 -17.49
CA LEU A 382 -3.85 10.43 -16.14
C LEU A 382 -5.21 9.79 -15.94
N SER A 383 -5.39 9.02 -14.87
CA SER A 383 -6.73 8.72 -14.34
C SER A 383 -7.07 9.72 -13.26
N THR A 384 -8.17 10.45 -13.41
CA THR A 384 -8.58 11.46 -12.44
C THR A 384 -10.08 11.38 -12.14
N ASN A 385 -10.49 11.99 -11.04
CA ASN A 385 -11.88 12.23 -10.69
C ASN A 385 -12.30 13.70 -10.89
N GLU A 386 -11.66 14.40 -11.83
CA GLU A 386 -11.92 15.82 -12.13
C GLU A 386 -13.37 16.10 -12.51
N THR A 387 -14.01 15.21 -13.27
CA THR A 387 -15.40 15.36 -13.73
C THR A 387 -16.38 15.33 -12.56
N HIS A 388 -16.19 14.41 -11.63
CA HIS A 388 -16.99 14.23 -10.41
C HIS A 388 -16.22 13.29 -9.45
N PRO A 389 -16.22 13.53 -8.13
CA PRO A 389 -15.51 12.66 -7.18
C PRO A 389 -15.85 11.17 -7.30
N GLY A 390 -17.09 10.86 -7.66
CA GLY A 390 -17.57 9.50 -7.90
C GLY A 390 -17.42 9.00 -9.32
N GLU A 391 -16.52 9.54 -10.14
CA GLU A 391 -16.20 9.08 -11.51
C GLU A 391 -14.69 8.92 -11.67
N GLN A 392 -14.26 8.01 -12.55
CA GLN A 392 -12.86 7.85 -12.94
C GLN A 392 -12.74 7.93 -14.45
N GLN A 393 -12.10 8.99 -14.92
CA GLN A 393 -11.91 9.26 -16.32
C GLN A 393 -10.43 9.25 -16.69
N TYR A 394 -10.14 8.97 -17.97
CA TYR A 394 -8.78 8.86 -18.47
C TYR A 394 -8.47 10.01 -19.42
N PHE A 395 -7.31 10.62 -19.20
CA PHE A 395 -6.89 11.84 -19.89
C PHE A 395 -5.48 11.72 -20.45
N LYS A 396 -5.17 12.55 -21.44
CA LYS A 396 -3.83 12.78 -22.00
C LYS A 396 -3.44 14.24 -21.82
N MET A 397 -2.21 14.50 -21.38
CA MET A 397 -1.69 15.85 -21.12
C MET A 397 -0.23 15.95 -21.58
N PRO A 398 0.23 17.06 -22.21
CA PRO A 398 1.65 17.28 -22.50
C PRO A 398 2.49 17.35 -21.23
N VAL A 399 3.74 16.84 -21.25
CA VAL A 399 4.66 16.91 -20.09
C VAL A 399 5.13 18.36 -19.78
N SER A 400 4.96 19.28 -20.72
CA SER A 400 5.16 20.72 -20.48
C SER A 400 4.05 21.35 -19.65
N GLY A 401 2.95 20.64 -19.43
CA GLY A 401 1.67 21.16 -18.99
C GLY A 401 0.89 21.80 -20.15
N GLY A 402 -0.40 22.04 -20.00
CA GLY A 402 -1.26 22.61 -21.01
C GLY A 402 -2.61 21.89 -21.10
N PRO A 403 -3.28 21.94 -22.24
CA PRO A 403 -4.62 21.36 -22.37
C PRO A 403 -4.63 19.87 -22.04
N VAL A 404 -5.62 19.46 -21.26
CA VAL A 404 -5.89 18.08 -20.90
C VAL A 404 -7.01 17.55 -21.81
N VAL A 405 -6.75 16.44 -22.50
CA VAL A 405 -7.69 15.83 -23.44
C VAL A 405 -8.31 14.61 -22.79
N ARG A 406 -9.63 14.60 -22.67
CA ARG A 406 -10.38 13.44 -22.16
C ARG A 406 -10.46 12.35 -23.23
N LEU A 407 -10.07 11.13 -22.88
CA LEU A 407 -10.06 9.98 -23.80
C LEU A 407 -11.26 9.05 -23.60
N THR A 408 -11.79 8.94 -22.38
CA THR A 408 -12.92 8.04 -22.07
C THR A 408 -14.25 8.79 -22.06
N PRO A 409 -15.24 8.41 -22.92
CA PRO A 409 -16.46 9.18 -23.11
C PRO A 409 -17.59 8.84 -22.12
N MET A 410 -17.60 7.61 -21.53
CA MET A 410 -18.73 7.11 -20.76
C MET A 410 -18.69 7.60 -19.31
N THR A 411 -19.87 7.83 -18.72
CA THR A 411 -20.02 8.09 -17.27
C THR A 411 -19.77 6.81 -16.48
N GLY A 412 -18.98 6.89 -15.42
CA GLY A 412 -18.62 5.73 -14.57
C GLY A 412 -17.13 5.66 -14.30
N ALA A 413 -16.59 4.46 -14.20
CA ALA A 413 -15.15 4.29 -14.00
C ALA A 413 -14.50 3.46 -15.10
N HIS A 414 -13.24 3.81 -15.36
CA HIS A 414 -12.40 3.21 -16.39
C HIS A 414 -11.06 2.80 -15.79
N THR A 415 -10.75 1.50 -15.86
CA THR A 415 -9.40 1.00 -15.54
C THR A 415 -8.69 0.71 -16.86
N VAL A 416 -7.79 1.59 -17.25
CA VAL A 416 -7.23 1.64 -18.61
C VAL A 416 -5.85 1.03 -18.68
N ALA A 417 -5.59 0.26 -19.73
CA ALA A 417 -4.28 -0.17 -20.20
C ALA A 417 -4.05 0.32 -21.64
N LEU A 418 -2.88 0.91 -21.88
CA LEU A 418 -2.43 1.30 -23.22
C LEU A 418 -1.85 0.10 -23.96
N SER A 419 -2.05 0.05 -25.29
CA SER A 419 -1.26 -0.84 -26.13
C SER A 419 0.22 -0.41 -26.14
N PRO A 420 1.19 -1.33 -26.37
CA PRO A 420 2.62 -0.98 -26.40
C PRO A 420 2.99 0.09 -27.41
N ASP A 421 2.24 0.18 -28.50
CA ASP A 421 2.37 1.21 -29.57
C ASP A 421 1.57 2.49 -29.27
N GLU A 422 0.88 2.53 -28.15
CA GLU A 422 0.01 3.62 -27.69
C GLU A 422 -1.11 4.01 -28.69
N THR A 423 -1.48 3.15 -29.64
CA THR A 423 -2.54 3.42 -30.61
C THR A 423 -3.94 3.07 -30.12
N GLN A 424 -4.04 2.19 -29.10
CA GLN A 424 -5.28 1.65 -28.58
C GLN A 424 -5.36 1.76 -27.05
N LEU A 425 -6.57 1.91 -26.55
CA LEU A 425 -6.93 1.78 -25.13
C LEU A 425 -7.77 0.52 -24.95
N ALA A 426 -7.30 -0.38 -24.11
CA ALA A 426 -8.12 -1.45 -23.56
C ALA A 426 -8.50 -1.08 -22.11
N TYR A 427 -9.77 -1.19 -21.74
CA TYR A 427 -10.17 -0.84 -20.38
C TYR A 427 -11.36 -1.63 -19.88
N LEU A 428 -11.37 -1.84 -18.58
CA LEU A 428 -12.55 -2.26 -17.87
C LEU A 428 -13.40 -1.02 -17.58
N TYR A 429 -14.66 -1.09 -17.97
CA TYR A 429 -15.66 -0.06 -17.69
C TYR A 429 -16.78 -0.64 -16.86
N SER A 430 -17.29 0.15 -15.91
CA SER A 430 -18.50 -0.16 -15.16
C SER A 430 -19.32 1.09 -14.84
N TYR A 431 -20.59 0.84 -14.48
CA TYR A 431 -21.49 1.84 -13.92
C TYR A 431 -22.13 1.30 -12.63
N SER A 432 -22.88 2.12 -11.88
CA SER A 432 -23.45 1.76 -10.56
C SER A 432 -24.13 0.38 -10.52
N ASN A 433 -24.93 0.05 -11.54
CA ASN A 433 -25.66 -1.21 -11.67
C ASN A 433 -25.19 -2.08 -12.84
N LYS A 434 -24.00 -1.81 -13.38
CA LYS A 434 -23.39 -2.56 -14.48
C LYS A 434 -22.00 -3.03 -14.07
N PRO A 435 -21.80 -4.33 -13.83
CA PRO A 435 -20.48 -4.90 -13.54
C PRO A 435 -19.45 -4.60 -14.63
N TRP A 436 -18.20 -4.81 -14.29
CA TRP A 436 -17.06 -4.51 -15.16
C TRP A 436 -17.04 -5.37 -16.42
N GLU A 437 -16.96 -4.70 -17.57
CA GLU A 437 -16.78 -5.34 -18.88
C GLU A 437 -15.60 -4.74 -19.61
N LEU A 438 -14.96 -5.52 -20.49
CA LEU A 438 -13.82 -5.09 -21.29
C LEU A 438 -14.31 -4.33 -22.51
N TYR A 439 -13.69 -3.17 -22.74
CA TYR A 439 -13.86 -2.32 -23.90
C TYR A 439 -12.53 -2.04 -24.59
N LEU A 440 -12.60 -1.74 -25.88
CA LEU A 440 -11.47 -1.35 -26.70
C LEU A 440 -11.84 -0.08 -27.50
N GLN A 441 -10.93 0.88 -27.62
CA GLN A 441 -11.08 2.05 -28.47
C GLN A 441 -9.72 2.55 -28.96
N GLU A 442 -9.72 3.40 -30.00
CA GLU A 442 -8.52 4.13 -30.39
C GLU A 442 -8.09 5.15 -29.31
N ASN A 443 -6.78 5.37 -29.19
CA ASN A 443 -6.20 6.36 -28.27
C ASN A 443 -6.29 7.77 -28.85
N LYS A 444 -7.51 8.26 -29.05
CA LYS A 444 -7.79 9.62 -29.51
C LYS A 444 -9.07 10.18 -28.90
N GLU A 445 -9.18 11.50 -28.86
CA GLU A 445 -10.39 12.20 -28.44
C GLU A 445 -11.57 11.79 -29.33
N GLY A 446 -12.74 11.60 -28.70
CA GLY A 446 -13.97 11.27 -29.42
C GLY A 446 -14.02 9.86 -30.02
N ALA A 447 -13.05 8.99 -29.71
CA ALA A 447 -13.08 7.60 -30.17
C ALA A 447 -14.31 6.86 -29.62
N VAL A 448 -14.89 6.00 -30.49
CA VAL A 448 -16.08 5.21 -30.11
C VAL A 448 -15.66 3.92 -29.42
N PRO A 449 -16.13 3.67 -28.21
CA PRO A 449 -15.83 2.43 -27.49
C PRO A 449 -16.52 1.21 -28.12
N VAL A 450 -15.80 0.11 -28.25
CA VAL A 450 -16.35 -1.19 -28.65
C VAL A 450 -16.34 -2.13 -27.46
N LYS A 451 -17.51 -2.60 -27.04
CA LYS A 451 -17.64 -3.60 -25.96
C LYS A 451 -17.11 -4.96 -26.46
N ILE A 452 -16.19 -5.56 -25.71
CA ILE A 452 -15.51 -6.81 -26.08
C ILE A 452 -16.11 -8.01 -25.33
N THR A 453 -16.49 -7.82 -24.05
CA THR A 453 -17.06 -8.91 -23.22
C THR A 453 -18.49 -8.60 -22.80
N ASP A 454 -19.27 -9.65 -22.51
CA ASP A 454 -20.65 -9.62 -22.04
C ASP A 454 -20.92 -10.66 -20.96
N LYS A 455 -19.90 -11.07 -20.21
CA LYS A 455 -19.92 -12.20 -19.28
C LYS A 455 -20.02 -11.82 -17.81
N ALA A 456 -20.06 -10.54 -17.51
CA ALA A 456 -20.06 -10.06 -16.12
C ALA A 456 -21.41 -10.28 -15.39
N MET A 457 -22.51 -10.55 -16.13
CA MET A 457 -23.83 -10.82 -15.57
C MET A 457 -24.38 -12.14 -16.09
N THR A 458 -24.97 -12.94 -15.18
CA THR A 458 -25.80 -14.09 -15.58
C THR A 458 -27.20 -13.65 -16.01
N ALA A 459 -27.92 -14.52 -16.72
CA ALA A 459 -29.32 -14.25 -17.09
C ALA A 459 -30.21 -14.02 -15.87
N GLU A 460 -30.00 -14.79 -14.78
CA GLU A 460 -30.71 -14.62 -13.52
C GLU A 460 -30.44 -13.26 -12.89
N PHE A 461 -29.17 -12.88 -12.78
CA PHE A 461 -28.79 -11.56 -12.24
C PHE A 461 -29.43 -10.43 -13.06
N SER A 462 -29.39 -10.53 -14.39
CA SER A 462 -29.96 -9.52 -15.31
C SER A 462 -31.49 -9.45 -15.27
N SER A 463 -32.18 -10.49 -14.81
CA SER A 463 -33.65 -10.52 -14.70
C SER A 463 -34.19 -9.67 -13.55
N TYR A 464 -33.37 -9.38 -12.54
CA TYR A 464 -33.77 -8.52 -11.42
C TYR A 464 -33.64 -7.03 -11.82
N PRO A 465 -34.63 -6.18 -11.50
CA PRO A 465 -34.60 -4.76 -11.85
C PRO A 465 -33.72 -3.96 -10.87
N TRP A 466 -32.41 -4.12 -10.99
CA TRP A 466 -31.43 -3.44 -10.16
C TRP A 466 -31.57 -1.92 -10.23
N ARG A 467 -31.68 -1.28 -9.07
CA ARG A 467 -31.76 0.17 -8.99
C ARG A 467 -30.44 0.81 -9.40
N ASP A 468 -30.54 1.95 -10.05
CA ASP A 468 -29.45 2.92 -10.15
C ASP A 468 -29.59 3.89 -8.96
N PRO A 469 -28.74 3.79 -7.93
CA PRO A 469 -28.89 4.65 -6.77
C PRO A 469 -28.58 6.10 -7.12
N GLU A 470 -29.43 7.00 -6.63
CA GLU A 470 -29.23 8.44 -6.80
C GLU A 470 -28.02 8.91 -5.99
N LEU A 471 -27.05 9.58 -6.64
CA LEU A 471 -25.98 10.28 -5.96
C LEU A 471 -26.50 11.62 -5.46
N ILE A 472 -26.40 11.81 -4.15
CA ILE A 472 -26.83 13.02 -3.45
C ILE A 472 -25.69 13.63 -2.63
N THR A 473 -25.87 14.86 -2.22
CA THR A 473 -25.02 15.50 -1.22
C THR A 473 -25.86 16.11 -0.10
N PHE A 474 -25.30 16.18 1.09
CA PHE A 474 -25.84 16.93 2.21
C PHE A 474 -24.71 17.61 2.98
N HIS A 475 -25.06 18.56 3.85
CA HIS A 475 -24.07 19.25 4.67
C HIS A 475 -24.01 18.63 6.06
N ALA A 476 -22.78 18.28 6.49
CA ALA A 476 -22.52 17.99 7.88
C ALA A 476 -22.64 19.24 8.74
N ARG A 477 -22.72 19.11 10.06
CA ARG A 477 -22.87 20.21 11.04
C ARG A 477 -21.77 21.27 10.97
N ASP A 478 -20.60 20.93 10.42
CA ASP A 478 -19.48 21.84 10.18
C ASP A 478 -19.43 22.34 8.72
N SER A 479 -20.56 22.22 8.00
CA SER A 479 -20.74 22.65 6.61
C SER A 479 -19.94 21.87 5.57
N ALA A 480 -19.27 20.77 5.95
CA ALA A 480 -18.60 19.88 5.00
C ALA A 480 -19.63 19.19 4.09
N VAL A 481 -19.34 19.09 2.80
CA VAL A 481 -20.19 18.41 1.81
C VAL A 481 -19.95 16.92 1.85
N VAL A 482 -20.97 16.17 2.25
CA VAL A 482 -20.93 14.69 2.30
C VAL A 482 -21.61 14.12 1.07
N TYR A 483 -20.95 13.20 0.37
CA TYR A 483 -21.50 12.49 -0.77
C TYR A 483 -22.10 11.14 -0.36
N ALA A 484 -23.24 10.79 -0.94
CA ALA A 484 -23.92 9.54 -0.63
C ALA A 484 -24.70 8.98 -1.83
N ARG A 485 -24.96 7.67 -1.81
CA ARG A 485 -25.93 6.99 -2.66
C ARG A 485 -27.18 6.71 -1.85
N ILE A 486 -28.34 7.06 -2.38
CA ILE A 486 -29.62 6.79 -1.74
C ILE A 486 -30.48 5.83 -2.57
N TYR A 487 -31.02 4.80 -1.92
CA TYR A 487 -31.98 3.85 -2.47
C TYR A 487 -33.35 4.13 -1.86
N LYS A 488 -34.33 4.43 -2.70
CA LYS A 488 -35.68 4.83 -2.25
C LYS A 488 -36.72 3.73 -2.60
N PRO A 489 -37.54 3.31 -1.64
CA PRO A 489 -38.68 2.43 -1.93
C PRO A 489 -39.75 3.21 -2.70
N THR A 490 -40.63 2.50 -3.40
CA THR A 490 -41.83 3.10 -3.97
C THR A 490 -42.71 3.68 -2.87
N LYS A 491 -43.53 4.67 -3.17
CA LYS A 491 -44.45 5.29 -2.18
C LYS A 491 -45.36 4.24 -1.48
N LYS A 492 -45.78 3.20 -2.20
CA LYS A 492 -46.62 2.13 -1.69
C LYS A 492 -45.93 1.23 -0.67
N LEU A 493 -44.64 0.99 -0.85
CA LEU A 493 -43.85 0.09 0.01
C LEU A 493 -43.18 0.83 1.19
N ASN A 494 -43.09 2.16 1.14
CA ASN A 494 -42.32 2.95 2.10
C ASN A 494 -42.88 2.79 3.53
N ASN A 495 -42.09 2.15 4.41
CA ASN A 495 -42.39 1.90 5.80
C ASN A 495 -41.88 3.02 6.74
N LYS A 496 -41.33 4.10 6.18
CA LYS A 496 -40.71 5.24 6.88
C LYS A 496 -39.51 4.88 7.76
N ALA A 497 -38.94 3.70 7.60
CA ALA A 497 -37.69 3.31 8.24
C ALA A 497 -36.51 3.51 7.27
N ALA A 498 -35.31 3.71 7.83
CA ALA A 498 -34.08 3.79 7.05
C ALA A 498 -32.98 2.91 7.63
N VAL A 499 -32.06 2.54 6.75
CA VAL A 499 -30.82 1.85 7.10
C VAL A 499 -29.65 2.64 6.54
N ILE A 500 -28.69 3.00 7.38
CA ILE A 500 -27.43 3.63 6.97
C ILE A 500 -26.37 2.56 6.92
N PHE A 501 -25.76 2.39 5.74
CA PHE A 501 -24.60 1.54 5.54
C PHE A 501 -23.32 2.32 5.74
N VAL A 502 -22.34 1.69 6.40
CA VAL A 502 -21.03 2.25 6.67
C VAL A 502 -19.99 1.36 6.02
N HIS A 503 -19.31 1.85 4.99
CA HIS A 503 -18.24 1.09 4.33
C HIS A 503 -17.03 0.87 5.23
N GLY A 504 -16.21 -0.13 4.93
CA GLY A 504 -15.02 -0.49 5.69
C GLY A 504 -13.79 0.37 5.40
N ALA A 505 -12.71 0.04 6.05
CA ALA A 505 -11.34 0.55 5.92
C ALA A 505 -11.14 2.06 6.20
N GLY A 506 -12.20 2.85 6.32
CA GLY A 506 -12.11 4.30 6.55
C GLY A 506 -11.62 5.11 5.35
N TYR A 507 -10.80 4.51 4.48
CA TYR A 507 -10.19 5.13 3.30
C TYR A 507 -10.75 4.60 1.97
N LEU A 508 -11.84 3.86 1.98
CA LEU A 508 -12.55 3.47 0.75
C LEU A 508 -13.46 4.60 0.27
N GLN A 509 -13.99 4.44 -0.93
CA GLN A 509 -15.02 5.29 -1.51
C GLN A 509 -16.15 4.41 -2.00
N ASN A 510 -17.42 4.75 -1.69
CA ASN A 510 -18.58 4.00 -2.12
C ASN A 510 -19.70 4.88 -2.73
N ALA A 511 -19.69 6.20 -2.50
CA ALA A 511 -20.57 7.15 -3.16
C ALA A 511 -20.06 7.49 -4.59
N HIS A 512 -20.14 6.50 -5.49
CA HIS A 512 -19.58 6.57 -6.83
C HIS A 512 -20.50 5.95 -7.88
N ARG A 513 -20.19 6.17 -9.17
CA ARG A 513 -20.93 5.70 -10.34
C ARG A 513 -20.26 4.50 -11.02
N TRP A 514 -19.71 3.57 -10.26
CA TRP A 514 -19.20 2.31 -10.81
C TRP A 514 -19.63 1.12 -9.97
N TRP A 515 -19.40 -0.09 -10.49
CA TRP A 515 -19.70 -1.33 -9.79
C TRP A 515 -18.86 -1.45 -8.53
N SER A 516 -19.53 -1.42 -7.39
CA SER A 516 -18.86 -1.40 -6.09
C SER A 516 -18.18 -2.73 -5.77
N SER A 517 -17.05 -2.67 -5.06
CA SER A 517 -16.48 -3.83 -4.37
C SER A 517 -17.44 -4.38 -3.30
N TYR A 518 -18.35 -3.54 -2.82
CA TYR A 518 -19.48 -3.91 -1.95
C TYR A 518 -20.70 -4.37 -2.77
N PHE A 519 -20.50 -5.26 -3.75
CA PHE A 519 -21.59 -5.73 -4.63
C PHE A 519 -22.63 -6.56 -3.90
N ARG A 520 -22.26 -7.26 -2.81
CA ARG A 520 -23.19 -7.99 -1.96
C ARG A 520 -24.08 -7.03 -1.19
N GLU A 521 -23.51 -5.99 -0.62
CA GLU A 521 -24.22 -4.91 0.03
C GLU A 521 -25.11 -4.16 -0.95
N PHE A 522 -24.67 -3.91 -2.19
CA PHE A 522 -25.52 -3.36 -3.25
C PHE A 522 -26.79 -4.22 -3.47
N MET A 523 -26.65 -5.55 -3.55
CA MET A 523 -27.78 -6.46 -3.67
C MET A 523 -28.67 -6.43 -2.42
N PHE A 524 -28.07 -6.40 -1.22
CA PHE A 524 -28.79 -6.31 0.04
C PHE A 524 -29.53 -4.97 0.20
N HIS A 525 -28.96 -3.87 -0.25
CA HIS A 525 -29.62 -2.55 -0.28
C HIS A 525 -30.85 -2.56 -1.19
N ASN A 526 -30.80 -3.26 -2.33
CA ASN A 526 -31.96 -3.46 -3.18
C ASN A 526 -33.03 -4.29 -2.46
N LEU A 527 -32.67 -5.38 -1.79
CA LEU A 527 -33.59 -6.19 -0.98
C LEU A 527 -34.25 -5.37 0.15
N LEU A 528 -33.46 -4.61 0.92
CA LEU A 528 -33.99 -3.73 1.97
C LEU A 528 -34.98 -2.72 1.40
N THR A 529 -34.68 -2.18 0.21
CA THR A 529 -35.54 -1.20 -0.47
C THR A 529 -36.84 -1.83 -0.94
N ASP A 530 -36.81 -3.09 -1.40
CA ASP A 530 -38.02 -3.86 -1.73
C ASP A 530 -38.88 -4.17 -0.47
N GLN A 531 -38.23 -4.25 0.69
CA GLN A 531 -38.92 -4.40 2.00
C GLN A 531 -39.41 -3.06 2.57
N GLY A 532 -39.25 -1.96 1.82
CA GLY A 532 -39.77 -0.63 2.17
C GLY A 532 -38.84 0.29 2.94
N TYR A 533 -37.57 -0.10 3.14
CA TYR A 533 -36.57 0.74 3.78
C TYR A 533 -35.99 1.76 2.79
N THR A 534 -35.73 2.97 3.25
CA THR A 534 -34.79 3.89 2.59
C THR A 534 -33.37 3.48 3.00
N VAL A 535 -32.46 3.29 2.04
CA VAL A 535 -31.08 2.95 2.36
C VAL A 535 -30.16 4.09 1.95
N LEU A 536 -29.24 4.48 2.83
CA LEU A 536 -28.21 5.48 2.57
C LEU A 536 -26.83 4.84 2.72
N ASP A 537 -26.00 5.01 1.70
CA ASP A 537 -24.64 4.52 1.61
C ASP A 537 -23.74 5.73 1.30
N MET A 538 -22.93 6.15 2.27
CA MET A 538 -22.25 7.45 2.23
C MET A 538 -20.75 7.36 2.43
N ASP A 539 -20.03 8.35 1.89
CA ASP A 539 -18.60 8.56 2.10
C ASP A 539 -18.39 9.60 3.21
N TYR A 540 -18.09 9.09 4.39
CA TYR A 540 -17.82 9.90 5.59
C TYR A 540 -16.36 10.40 5.61
N ARG A 541 -16.02 11.31 6.52
CA ARG A 541 -14.63 11.77 6.70
C ARG A 541 -13.68 10.62 6.97
N GLY A 542 -12.57 10.58 6.24
CA GLY A 542 -11.66 9.45 6.11
C GLY A 542 -11.69 8.83 4.72
N SER A 543 -12.84 8.85 4.02
CA SER A 543 -13.04 8.24 2.69
C SER A 543 -12.12 8.84 1.64
N ALA A 544 -11.73 8.02 0.64
CA ALA A 544 -10.93 8.45 -0.51
C ALA A 544 -11.75 9.26 -1.53
N GLY A 545 -11.07 9.97 -2.43
CA GLY A 545 -11.66 10.68 -3.54
C GLY A 545 -11.94 12.17 -3.28
N TYR A 546 -11.74 12.66 -2.07
CA TYR A 546 -12.12 14.00 -1.62
C TYR A 546 -10.93 14.85 -1.14
N GLY A 547 -9.71 14.38 -1.39
CA GLY A 547 -8.47 15.07 -1.03
C GLY A 547 -7.97 14.79 0.39
N ARG A 548 -6.82 15.40 0.69
CA ARG A 548 -6.05 15.18 1.91
C ARG A 548 -6.83 15.54 3.18
N ASP A 549 -7.43 16.73 3.23
CA ASP A 549 -8.06 17.25 4.45
C ASP A 549 -9.32 16.46 4.84
N TRP A 550 -10.01 15.88 3.85
CA TRP A 550 -11.11 14.93 4.08
C TRP A 550 -10.57 13.61 4.64
N ARG A 551 -9.52 13.07 4.02
CA ARG A 551 -8.89 11.82 4.44
C ARG A 551 -8.30 11.92 5.85
N THR A 552 -7.61 13.01 6.17
CA THR A 552 -6.95 13.21 7.47
C THR A 552 -7.90 13.74 8.55
N GLY A 553 -9.17 14.00 8.23
CA GLY A 553 -10.19 14.50 9.17
C GLY A 553 -10.48 13.60 10.38
N ILE A 554 -9.97 12.37 10.37
CA ILE A 554 -10.07 11.37 11.45
C ILE A 554 -8.77 11.26 12.28
N TYR A 555 -7.76 12.08 12.01
CA TYR A 555 -6.50 12.04 12.74
C TYR A 555 -6.70 12.23 14.24
N ARG A 556 -6.13 11.33 15.03
CA ARG A 556 -6.23 11.23 16.49
C ARG A 556 -7.65 11.09 17.05
N PHE A 557 -8.67 10.93 16.21
CA PHE A 557 -10.04 10.69 16.66
C PHE A 557 -10.88 9.98 15.59
N MET A 558 -10.69 8.69 15.43
CA MET A 558 -11.65 7.82 14.74
C MET A 558 -12.91 7.67 15.62
N GLY A 559 -14.11 7.74 15.03
CA GLY A 559 -15.38 7.88 15.76
C GLY A 559 -15.71 9.31 16.16
N GLY A 560 -14.98 10.29 15.59
CA GLY A 560 -15.23 11.72 15.73
C GLY A 560 -16.08 12.28 14.59
N LYS A 561 -15.44 12.96 13.63
CA LYS A 561 -16.14 13.55 12.47
C LYS A 561 -16.78 12.50 11.58
N ASP A 562 -16.15 11.37 11.38
CA ASP A 562 -16.65 10.20 10.66
C ASP A 562 -17.98 9.68 11.25
N LEU A 563 -18.10 9.60 12.58
CA LEU A 563 -19.36 9.26 13.24
C LEU A 563 -20.37 10.40 13.13
N THR A 564 -19.95 11.66 13.36
CA THR A 564 -20.90 12.76 13.31
C THR A 564 -21.49 12.98 11.94
N ASP A 565 -20.80 12.62 10.86
CA ASP A 565 -21.34 12.62 9.49
C ASP A 565 -22.53 11.65 9.36
N HIS A 566 -22.49 10.48 10.03
CA HIS A 566 -23.60 9.52 10.06
C HIS A 566 -24.77 10.00 10.93
N VAL A 567 -24.50 10.71 12.03
CA VAL A 567 -25.53 11.34 12.84
C VAL A 567 -26.25 12.43 12.05
N ASP A 568 -25.50 13.25 11.29
CA ASP A 568 -26.07 14.29 10.43
C ASP A 568 -26.82 13.69 9.23
N ALA A 569 -26.37 12.56 8.70
CA ALA A 569 -27.09 11.78 7.69
C ALA A 569 -28.45 11.28 8.20
N ALA A 570 -28.51 10.79 9.45
CA ALA A 570 -29.77 10.36 10.06
C ALA A 570 -30.77 11.53 10.19
N LYS A 571 -30.29 12.70 10.58
CA LYS A 571 -31.08 13.93 10.61
C LYS A 571 -31.56 14.33 9.21
N TYR A 572 -30.67 14.33 8.23
CA TYR A 572 -30.99 14.64 6.82
C TYR A 572 -32.07 13.72 6.26
N LEU A 573 -32.03 12.42 6.53
CA LEU A 573 -33.04 11.44 6.11
C LEU A 573 -34.41 11.75 6.73
N ALA A 574 -34.45 12.16 7.99
CA ALA A 574 -35.71 12.51 8.66
C ALA A 574 -36.31 13.81 8.08
N GLU A 575 -35.50 14.84 7.86
CA GLU A 575 -35.95 16.17 7.40
C GLU A 575 -36.32 16.19 5.92
N HIS A 576 -35.59 15.46 5.06
CA HIS A 576 -35.74 15.57 3.61
C HIS A 576 -36.34 14.34 2.90
N HIS A 577 -36.36 13.18 3.55
CA HIS A 577 -36.85 11.94 2.94
C HIS A 577 -38.05 11.31 3.68
N GLY A 578 -38.62 12.01 4.67
CA GLY A 578 -39.80 11.57 5.42
C GLY A 578 -39.57 10.29 6.25
N VAL A 579 -38.34 10.02 6.60
CA VAL A 579 -37.94 8.92 7.48
C VAL A 579 -38.34 9.25 8.93
N ASN A 580 -38.87 8.26 9.64
CA ASN A 580 -39.13 8.41 11.07
C ASN A 580 -37.78 8.38 11.84
N PRO A 581 -37.39 9.42 12.57
CA PRO A 581 -36.11 9.46 13.27
C PRO A 581 -35.95 8.36 14.35
N LYS A 582 -37.05 7.73 14.76
CA LYS A 582 -37.03 6.60 15.70
C LYS A 582 -36.85 5.23 15.00
N LYS A 583 -36.78 5.20 13.68
CA LYS A 583 -36.72 3.99 12.86
C LYS A 583 -35.49 3.99 11.93
N ILE A 584 -34.35 4.39 12.44
CA ILE A 584 -33.09 4.42 11.68
C ILE A 584 -32.14 3.37 12.24
N GLY A 585 -31.76 2.41 11.39
CA GLY A 585 -30.73 1.41 11.69
C GLY A 585 -29.39 1.78 11.08
N ILE A 586 -28.33 1.20 11.61
CA ILE A 586 -26.95 1.37 11.10
C ILE A 586 -26.28 0.00 11.02
N TYR A 587 -25.53 -0.24 9.93
CA TYR A 587 -24.70 -1.45 9.84
C TYR A 587 -23.47 -1.24 8.97
N GLY A 588 -22.45 -2.06 9.20
CA GLY A 588 -21.26 -2.09 8.35
C GLY A 588 -20.22 -3.05 8.86
N GLY A 589 -19.22 -3.32 8.01
CA GLY A 589 -18.14 -4.26 8.29
C GLY A 589 -16.81 -3.57 8.60
N SER A 590 -15.96 -4.20 9.43
CA SER A 590 -14.62 -3.72 9.74
C SER A 590 -14.68 -2.32 10.40
N TYR A 591 -14.15 -1.29 9.74
CA TYR A 591 -14.31 0.10 10.16
C TYR A 591 -15.80 0.49 10.28
N GLY A 592 -16.65 -0.01 9.36
CA GLY A 592 -18.09 0.22 9.42
C GLY A 592 -18.73 -0.42 10.65
N GLY A 593 -18.25 -1.59 11.05
CA GLY A 593 -18.64 -2.23 12.32
C GLY A 593 -18.20 -1.43 13.53
N PHE A 594 -16.98 -0.89 13.49
CA PHE A 594 -16.46 0.03 14.50
C PHE A 594 -17.35 1.29 14.65
N ILE A 595 -17.70 1.96 13.55
CA ILE A 595 -18.60 3.14 13.56
C ILE A 595 -20.00 2.76 14.06
N THR A 596 -20.51 1.57 13.68
CA THR A 596 -21.77 1.06 14.20
C THR A 596 -21.77 0.93 15.73
N LEU A 597 -20.68 0.39 16.29
CA LEU A 597 -20.49 0.31 17.75
C LEU A 597 -20.41 1.70 18.38
N MET A 598 -19.57 2.59 17.83
CA MET A 598 -19.46 3.97 18.33
C MET A 598 -20.81 4.69 18.30
N GLY A 599 -21.59 4.53 17.21
CA GLY A 599 -22.93 5.10 17.08
C GLY A 599 -23.92 4.61 18.16
N LEU A 600 -23.94 3.29 18.42
CA LEU A 600 -24.80 2.72 19.44
C LEU A 600 -24.38 3.07 20.88
N PHE A 601 -23.08 3.25 21.13
CA PHE A 601 -22.55 3.49 22.45
C PHE A 601 -22.48 4.99 22.81
N THR A 602 -22.19 5.87 21.86
CA THR A 602 -22.02 7.30 22.12
C THR A 602 -23.15 8.18 21.60
N ALA A 603 -23.97 7.68 20.65
CA ALA A 603 -25.15 8.36 20.11
C ALA A 603 -26.43 7.48 20.21
N PRO A 604 -26.77 6.89 21.38
CA PRO A 604 -27.78 5.84 21.52
C PRO A 604 -29.22 6.28 21.22
N TYR A 605 -29.46 7.58 21.01
CA TYR A 605 -30.78 8.12 20.69
C TYR A 605 -30.98 8.35 19.19
N VAL A 606 -29.92 8.19 18.38
CA VAL A 606 -29.96 8.41 16.93
C VAL A 606 -30.34 7.12 16.21
N PHE A 607 -29.73 6.01 16.58
CA PHE A 607 -29.90 4.72 15.91
C PHE A 607 -30.78 3.78 16.78
N ALA A 608 -31.80 3.19 16.16
CA ALA A 608 -32.74 2.30 16.85
C ALA A 608 -32.22 0.87 16.99
N ALA A 609 -31.34 0.44 16.08
CA ALA A 609 -30.66 -0.86 16.11
C ALA A 609 -29.38 -0.79 15.26
N GLY A 610 -28.42 -1.69 15.50
CA GLY A 610 -27.22 -1.78 14.67
C GLY A 610 -26.66 -3.19 14.55
N ALA A 611 -26.02 -3.45 13.39
CA ALA A 611 -25.26 -4.68 13.13
C ALA A 611 -23.79 -4.34 12.84
N ALA A 612 -22.92 -4.76 13.74
CA ALA A 612 -21.47 -4.57 13.64
C ALA A 612 -20.81 -5.86 13.13
N LEU A 613 -20.32 -5.81 11.90
CA LEU A 613 -19.74 -6.99 11.24
C LEU A 613 -18.21 -6.92 11.37
N ARG A 614 -17.59 -7.98 11.92
CA ARG A 614 -16.12 -8.04 12.12
C ARG A 614 -15.49 -6.72 12.59
N PRO A 615 -16.06 -6.12 13.68
CA PRO A 615 -15.70 -4.76 14.08
C PRO A 615 -14.35 -4.68 14.79
N VAL A 616 -13.62 -3.60 14.57
CA VAL A 616 -12.54 -3.21 15.48
C VAL A 616 -13.19 -2.64 16.75
N THR A 617 -12.86 -3.21 17.91
CA THR A 617 -13.41 -2.78 19.20
C THR A 617 -12.42 -1.98 20.04
N ASP A 618 -11.12 -2.23 19.81
CA ASP A 618 -10.01 -1.56 20.50
C ASP A 618 -8.84 -1.40 19.52
N TRP A 619 -8.58 -0.17 19.08
CA TRP A 619 -7.54 0.13 18.11
C TRP A 619 -6.14 -0.26 18.56
N ALA A 620 -5.89 -0.41 19.88
CA ALA A 620 -4.63 -0.93 20.40
C ALA A 620 -4.38 -2.41 20.05
N GLN A 621 -5.40 -3.14 19.60
CA GLN A 621 -5.30 -4.52 19.14
C GLN A 621 -5.08 -4.65 17.63
N TYR A 622 -5.27 -3.57 16.87
CA TYR A 622 -5.17 -3.58 15.41
C TYR A 622 -3.72 -3.41 14.93
N ASN A 623 -3.49 -3.56 13.62
CA ASN A 623 -2.15 -3.57 13.05
C ASN A 623 -1.43 -2.21 13.07
N HIS A 624 -0.09 -2.25 13.16
CA HIS A 624 0.76 -1.06 13.24
C HIS A 624 0.66 -0.18 12.00
N GLY A 625 0.78 -0.74 10.78
CA GLY A 625 0.88 0.04 9.55
C GLY A 625 -0.33 0.90 9.21
N TYR A 626 -1.53 0.51 9.69
CA TYR A 626 -2.74 1.31 9.56
C TYR A 626 -2.93 2.27 10.74
N THR A 627 -2.85 1.73 11.96
CA THR A 627 -3.31 2.45 13.16
C THR A 627 -2.35 3.56 13.56
N SER A 628 -1.03 3.32 13.44
CA SER A 628 -0.02 4.32 13.80
C SER A 628 -0.06 5.57 12.93
N ASN A 629 -0.52 5.47 11.67
CA ASN A 629 -0.70 6.65 10.81
C ASN A 629 -1.76 7.60 11.36
N ILE A 630 -2.88 7.03 11.87
CA ILE A 630 -4.06 7.80 12.25
C ILE A 630 -4.04 8.17 13.73
N LEU A 631 -3.61 7.24 14.61
CA LEU A 631 -3.65 7.41 16.07
C LEU A 631 -2.27 7.52 16.73
N ASN A 632 -1.18 7.56 15.95
CA ASN A 632 0.19 7.43 16.45
C ASN A 632 0.40 6.06 17.15
N GLU A 633 1.15 5.97 18.23
CA GLU A 633 1.36 4.74 18.98
C GLU A 633 0.65 4.80 20.36
N PRO A 634 0.10 3.68 20.87
CA PRO A 634 -0.74 3.71 22.06
C PRO A 634 -0.01 4.17 23.34
N PHE A 635 1.31 4.00 23.39
CA PHE A 635 2.14 4.42 24.53
C PHE A 635 2.66 5.87 24.38
N THR A 636 2.59 6.47 23.18
CA THR A 636 2.96 7.86 22.95
C THR A 636 1.74 8.78 22.81
N ASP A 637 0.57 8.25 22.38
CA ASP A 637 -0.68 9.00 22.21
C ASP A 637 -1.90 8.21 22.76
N SER A 638 -1.88 7.87 24.03
CA SER A 638 -2.94 7.10 24.69
C SER A 638 -4.32 7.80 24.65
N ILE A 639 -4.36 9.13 24.59
CA ILE A 639 -5.59 9.92 24.48
C ILE A 639 -6.32 9.57 23.18
N ALA A 640 -5.60 9.49 22.04
CA ALA A 640 -6.17 9.15 20.74
C ALA A 640 -6.81 7.76 20.76
N TYR A 641 -6.16 6.77 21.37
CA TYR A 641 -6.66 5.39 21.44
C TYR A 641 -7.90 5.25 22.31
N ARG A 642 -7.92 5.86 23.49
CA ARG A 642 -9.10 5.81 24.38
C ARG A 642 -10.30 6.50 23.75
N LYS A 643 -10.10 7.64 23.08
CA LYS A 643 -11.13 8.38 22.38
C LYS A 643 -11.75 7.60 21.23
N SER A 644 -10.93 6.80 20.54
CA SER A 644 -11.30 6.14 19.30
C SER A 644 -11.78 4.69 19.47
N SER A 645 -11.68 4.08 20.64
CA SER A 645 -11.98 2.64 20.81
C SER A 645 -13.33 2.42 21.49
N PRO A 646 -14.30 1.79 20.78
CA PRO A 646 -15.66 1.54 21.31
C PRO A 646 -15.67 0.75 22.63
N TYR A 647 -14.68 -0.10 22.85
CA TYR A 647 -14.54 -0.86 24.08
C TYR A 647 -14.70 -0.01 25.36
N TYR A 648 -14.19 1.23 25.34
CA TYR A 648 -14.27 2.16 26.47
C TYR A 648 -15.64 2.84 26.65
N TYR A 649 -16.54 2.71 25.68
CA TYR A 649 -17.88 3.30 25.66
C TYR A 649 -19.00 2.25 25.72
N ALA A 650 -18.66 0.97 25.94
CA ALA A 650 -19.63 -0.14 25.93
C ALA A 650 -20.75 0.01 26.97
N ASP A 651 -20.52 0.77 28.06
CA ASP A 651 -21.54 1.13 29.05
C ASP A 651 -22.68 1.97 28.48
N GLY A 652 -22.47 2.68 27.35
CA GLY A 652 -23.48 3.46 26.64
C GLY A 652 -24.49 2.63 25.84
N LEU A 653 -24.31 1.32 25.69
CA LEU A 653 -25.22 0.46 24.92
C LEU A 653 -26.62 0.46 25.54
N LYS A 654 -27.63 0.93 24.77
CA LYS A 654 -29.06 0.99 25.12
C LYS A 654 -29.97 0.39 24.07
N LYS A 655 -29.44 0.07 22.90
CA LYS A 655 -30.18 -0.36 21.72
C LYS A 655 -29.73 -1.75 21.27
N PRO A 656 -30.59 -2.48 20.53
CA PRO A 656 -30.25 -3.79 20.01
C PRO A 656 -28.98 -3.77 19.16
N LEU A 657 -28.08 -4.70 19.45
CA LEU A 657 -26.81 -4.86 18.76
C LEU A 657 -26.63 -6.32 18.31
N LEU A 658 -26.37 -6.50 17.03
CA LEU A 658 -25.88 -7.75 16.47
C LEU A 658 -24.38 -7.60 16.15
N ILE A 659 -23.56 -8.54 16.61
CA ILE A 659 -22.15 -8.64 16.25
C ILE A 659 -22.00 -9.91 15.42
N CYS A 660 -21.42 -9.83 14.21
CA CYS A 660 -21.03 -10.97 13.39
C CYS A 660 -19.51 -10.98 13.20
N HIS A 661 -18.83 -12.13 13.41
CA HIS A 661 -17.37 -12.16 13.26
C HIS A 661 -16.87 -13.54 12.85
N GLY A 662 -15.95 -13.57 11.87
CA GLY A 662 -15.22 -14.76 11.45
C GLY A 662 -14.19 -15.16 12.51
N MET A 663 -14.16 -16.45 12.88
CA MET A 663 -13.26 -16.89 13.96
C MET A 663 -11.81 -17.03 13.51
N ILE A 664 -11.56 -17.18 12.21
CA ILE A 664 -10.20 -17.23 11.64
C ILE A 664 -9.77 -15.90 11.00
N ASP A 665 -10.41 -14.78 11.40
CA ASP A 665 -10.07 -13.45 10.92
C ASP A 665 -8.65 -13.04 11.36
N VAL A 666 -7.71 -13.05 10.40
CA VAL A 666 -6.29 -12.67 10.60
C VAL A 666 -6.05 -11.18 10.43
N ASN A 667 -7.06 -10.40 10.04
CA ASN A 667 -7.01 -8.94 9.88
C ASN A 667 -7.51 -8.20 11.13
N VAL A 668 -8.82 -8.32 11.45
CA VAL A 668 -9.41 -7.90 12.73
C VAL A 668 -9.63 -9.16 13.56
N HIS A 669 -8.76 -9.41 14.50
CA HIS A 669 -8.77 -10.69 15.20
C HIS A 669 -10.10 -10.90 15.95
N TYR A 670 -10.65 -12.12 15.90
CA TYR A 670 -11.85 -12.50 16.64
C TYR A 670 -11.77 -12.15 18.14
N GLN A 671 -10.56 -12.01 18.65
CA GLN A 671 -10.27 -11.50 20.00
C GLN A 671 -10.99 -10.18 20.31
N ASP A 672 -11.19 -9.31 19.33
CA ASP A 672 -11.92 -8.04 19.50
C ASP A 672 -13.36 -8.27 19.90
N ALA A 673 -14.08 -9.19 19.20
CA ALA A 673 -15.45 -9.57 19.54
C ALA A 673 -15.54 -10.26 20.92
N VAL A 674 -14.59 -11.15 21.23
CA VAL A 674 -14.53 -11.86 22.52
C VAL A 674 -14.33 -10.88 23.68
N LYS A 675 -13.42 -9.92 23.55
CA LYS A 675 -13.18 -8.88 24.56
C LYS A 675 -14.43 -8.01 24.78
N LEU A 676 -15.09 -7.59 23.69
CA LEU A 676 -16.30 -6.77 23.79
C LEU A 676 -17.44 -7.57 24.44
N ALA A 677 -17.64 -8.83 24.06
CA ALA A 677 -18.64 -9.69 24.64
C ALA A 677 -18.46 -9.82 26.16
N GLN A 678 -17.22 -10.10 26.63
CA GLN A 678 -16.92 -10.14 28.06
C GLN A 678 -17.23 -8.81 28.75
N ARG A 679 -16.88 -7.69 28.10
CA ARG A 679 -17.17 -6.35 28.64
C ARG A 679 -18.66 -6.06 28.76
N LEU A 680 -19.48 -6.45 27.79
CA LEU A 680 -20.94 -6.28 27.82
C LEU A 680 -21.56 -7.14 28.91
N ILE A 681 -21.08 -8.37 29.14
CA ILE A 681 -21.49 -9.25 30.24
C ILE A 681 -21.20 -8.59 31.61
N GLU A 682 -19.98 -8.11 31.82
CA GLU A 682 -19.58 -7.41 33.06
C GLU A 682 -20.45 -6.18 33.34
N LEU A 683 -20.79 -5.44 32.27
CA LEU A 683 -21.67 -4.27 32.33
C LEU A 683 -23.15 -4.62 32.41
N ARG A 684 -23.51 -5.92 32.43
CA ARG A 684 -24.91 -6.44 32.46
C ARG A 684 -25.78 -5.84 31.36
N LYS A 685 -25.21 -5.72 30.13
CA LYS A 685 -25.95 -5.20 28.97
C LYS A 685 -26.88 -6.28 28.43
N GLU A 686 -28.05 -5.82 27.99
CA GLU A 686 -29.11 -6.66 27.38
C GLU A 686 -29.26 -6.32 25.89
N ASN A 687 -30.01 -7.15 25.17
CA ASN A 687 -30.35 -6.95 23.75
C ASN A 687 -29.13 -6.90 22.81
N TRP A 688 -28.13 -7.70 23.09
CA TRP A 688 -27.01 -7.90 22.18
C TRP A 688 -26.83 -9.39 21.86
N GLU A 689 -26.35 -9.68 20.65
CA GLU A 689 -26.08 -11.02 20.15
C GLU A 689 -24.72 -11.07 19.47
N LEU A 690 -24.00 -12.19 19.61
CA LEU A 690 -22.76 -12.49 18.89
C LEU A 690 -22.95 -13.73 18.03
N ALA A 691 -22.85 -13.58 16.72
CA ALA A 691 -22.80 -14.66 15.75
C ALA A 691 -21.35 -14.92 15.33
N SER A 692 -20.86 -16.12 15.63
CA SER A 692 -19.51 -16.56 15.28
C SER A 692 -19.54 -17.41 14.01
N TYR A 693 -18.60 -17.16 13.10
CA TYR A 693 -18.44 -17.90 11.85
C TYR A 693 -17.10 -18.66 11.88
N PRO A 694 -17.11 -19.95 12.27
CA PRO A 694 -15.88 -20.69 12.62
C PRO A 694 -14.85 -20.81 11.50
N MET A 695 -15.29 -20.86 10.24
CA MET A 695 -14.43 -21.07 9.07
C MET A 695 -14.26 -19.82 8.21
N GLU A 696 -14.66 -18.66 8.71
CA GLU A 696 -14.58 -17.42 7.94
C GLU A 696 -13.47 -16.49 8.45
N ASP A 697 -12.76 -15.90 7.46
CA ASP A 697 -11.79 -14.83 7.67
C ASP A 697 -12.48 -13.44 7.60
N HIS A 698 -11.76 -12.36 7.50
CA HIS A 698 -12.24 -10.99 7.44
C HIS A 698 -13.24 -10.74 6.29
N GLY A 699 -12.95 -11.24 5.11
CA GLY A 699 -13.88 -11.30 3.99
C GLY A 699 -14.44 -12.71 3.88
N PHE A 700 -15.73 -12.89 4.20
CA PHE A 700 -16.37 -14.19 4.10
C PHE A 700 -16.25 -14.76 2.68
N VAL A 701 -15.97 -16.05 2.59
CA VAL A 701 -15.80 -16.75 1.32
C VAL A 701 -17.07 -17.54 0.96
N GLU A 702 -17.66 -18.21 1.94
CA GLU A 702 -18.78 -19.11 1.71
C GLU A 702 -20.10 -18.37 1.49
N PRO A 703 -20.84 -18.66 0.40
CA PRO A 703 -22.16 -18.07 0.15
C PRO A 703 -23.17 -18.29 1.28
N THR A 704 -23.08 -19.43 1.96
CA THR A 704 -23.96 -19.78 3.09
C THR A 704 -23.72 -18.89 4.31
N SER A 705 -22.47 -18.52 4.56
CA SER A 705 -22.09 -17.59 5.63
C SER A 705 -22.62 -16.18 5.35
N TRP A 706 -22.43 -15.68 4.12
CA TRP A 706 -23.00 -14.40 3.68
C TRP A 706 -24.53 -14.38 3.80
N MET A 707 -25.19 -15.47 3.39
CA MET A 707 -26.64 -15.58 3.48
C MET A 707 -27.15 -15.56 4.93
N ASP A 708 -26.46 -16.25 5.85
CA ASP A 708 -26.81 -16.24 7.27
C ASP A 708 -26.62 -14.85 7.87
N GLU A 709 -25.50 -14.17 7.57
CA GLU A 709 -25.21 -12.81 8.05
C GLU A 709 -26.32 -11.83 7.62
N TYR A 710 -26.67 -11.77 6.34
CA TYR A 710 -27.72 -10.87 5.86
C TYR A 710 -29.11 -11.20 6.39
N LYS A 711 -29.43 -12.48 6.57
CA LYS A 711 -30.69 -12.89 7.21
C LYS A 711 -30.78 -12.41 8.66
N ARG A 712 -29.69 -12.47 9.42
CA ARG A 712 -29.64 -11.96 10.80
C ARG A 712 -29.81 -10.45 10.83
N ILE A 713 -29.14 -9.72 9.93
CA ILE A 713 -29.27 -8.27 9.82
C ILE A 713 -30.69 -7.87 9.47
N LEU A 714 -31.29 -8.52 8.47
CA LEU A 714 -32.68 -8.26 8.08
C LEU A 714 -33.63 -8.53 9.23
N LYS A 715 -33.49 -9.66 9.94
CA LYS A 715 -34.30 -10.01 11.11
C LYS A 715 -34.18 -8.97 12.23
N LEU A 716 -32.98 -8.45 12.49
CA LEU A 716 -32.76 -7.38 13.45
C LEU A 716 -33.54 -6.13 13.06
N PHE A 717 -33.40 -5.68 11.81
CA PHE A 717 -34.09 -4.48 11.35
C PHE A 717 -35.60 -4.64 11.27
N ASP A 718 -36.09 -5.77 10.79
CA ASP A 718 -37.54 -6.06 10.77
C ASP A 718 -38.17 -6.04 12.16
N ARG A 719 -37.44 -6.54 13.16
CA ARG A 719 -37.92 -6.55 14.56
C ARG A 719 -37.93 -5.16 15.21
N TRP A 720 -36.99 -4.31 14.90
CA TRP A 720 -36.77 -3.07 15.65
C TRP A 720 -37.05 -1.78 14.90
N LEU A 721 -37.18 -1.84 13.56
CA LEU A 721 -37.43 -0.66 12.72
C LEU A 721 -38.83 -0.69 12.07
N LYS A 722 -39.48 -1.83 11.87
CA LYS A 722 -40.85 -1.95 11.39
C LYS A 722 -41.82 -1.80 12.57
#